data_33afd9d8722fd15ecb9c2e5c8ed05b3e
#
_entry.id   33afd9d8722fd15ecb9c2e5c8ed05b3e
#
_cell.length_a   1.000
_cell.length_b   1.000
_cell.length_c   1.000
_cell.angle_alpha   90.00
_cell.angle_beta   90.00
_cell.angle_gamma   90.00
#
_symmetry.space_group_name_H-M   'P 1'
#
loop_
_entity.id
_entity.type
_entity.pdbx_description
1 polymer ?
#
loop_
_entity_poly.entity_id
_entity_poly.type
_entity_poly.pdbx_seq_one_letter_code
_entity_poly.pdbx_strand_id
1 'polypeptide(L)'
;MRFRRFTSGRAAALLIALACALAPAAVAQTERPRSNAELVTALDPLKSALELAEEATRGVASDQALADVAARVAPLRDQLRGEIEALEPRLAQVDIRLKQLGEPPPATAPPEDPALAAERKRLTAERGELDAALKQARLLALRANQLNDRINQRRRTLLAGRLFVRSAGLLDAAFWREAAVGARAEAAAARDLLRSAWDFGRDKIGTVALLAITLLIAACAAAVMWLARAWRRRLVARPAETRFARALAALIVLASVTVIAPSVLVAVVVAFESLGVVTGTLAGLGYGIAAAVVVARFGRAAALALFAPGEPGRRLVGFHDEAAGILADHLTWAARLLGLAVVCNVVFRATAAPVAPAAAVSALMSLSIAAVAGHLIARAPDPRGGARLPALQPVLWLFIATVVVALVAGYIGLAAFVAGRFVAALALVCALYVVLTFADALLTEELTGDTRAGRAISAAFGVSPRGLELSGTLLSAAVRILIVLVALPTALGPWSLFATDALDFIRQVAAGVRIAGITISLGAILTAFVWLVVGVLVARAAQRWLETRVMPRTGIDPSLQQSAATLIGWTLLAVAIALALAQLGIEGRQIALVAGALSVGIGFGLQPVVSNFVSGIILLAERPIRVGDWVVVKSEE
;
A
#
# COMPACT_ATOMS: atom_id res chain seq x y z
N MET A 1 -1.44 12.30 -41.42
CA MET A 1 -0.07 12.38 -40.82
C MET A 1 0.09 13.42 -39.67
N ARG A 2 -0.98 14.02 -39.09
CA ARG A 2 -0.86 15.11 -38.07
C ARG A 2 -1.31 14.73 -36.63
N PHE A 3 -1.70 13.49 -36.34
CA PHE A 3 -2.21 13.08 -35.00
C PHE A 3 -1.22 12.27 -34.12
N ARG A 4 -0.01 11.98 -34.61
CA ARG A 4 1.00 11.16 -33.91
C ARG A 4 1.92 11.91 -32.92
N ARG A 5 1.82 13.24 -32.83
CA ARG A 5 2.70 14.08 -31.98
C ARG A 5 2.19 14.31 -30.54
N PHE A 6 1.00 13.83 -30.18
CA PHE A 6 0.33 14.25 -28.93
C PHE A 6 0.47 13.27 -27.76
N THR A 7 0.97 12.05 -27.98
CA THR A 7 0.95 10.99 -26.94
C THR A 7 2.26 10.83 -26.16
N SER A 8 3.40 11.21 -26.71
CA SER A 8 4.70 10.98 -26.05
C SER A 8 5.09 12.02 -25.00
N GLY A 9 4.65 13.27 -25.13
CA GLY A 9 4.85 14.29 -24.10
C GLY A 9 3.93 14.11 -22.88
N ARG A 10 2.76 13.53 -23.10
CA ARG A 10 1.78 13.29 -22.01
C ARG A 10 2.11 12.08 -21.16
N ALA A 11 2.75 11.04 -21.69
CA ALA A 11 3.21 9.90 -20.90
C ALA A 11 4.38 10.28 -19.97
N ALA A 12 5.34 11.07 -20.48
CA ALA A 12 6.43 11.60 -19.66
C ALA A 12 5.90 12.62 -18.62
N ALA A 13 4.97 13.49 -19.00
CA ALA A 13 4.31 14.40 -18.07
C ALA A 13 3.43 13.67 -17.04
N LEU A 14 2.79 12.54 -17.40
CA LEU A 14 2.02 11.71 -16.50
C LEU A 14 2.93 10.93 -15.53
N LEU A 15 4.10 10.48 -15.97
CA LEU A 15 5.09 9.85 -15.10
C LEU A 15 5.73 10.86 -14.14
N ILE A 16 6.01 12.08 -14.60
CA ILE A 16 6.50 13.17 -13.75
C ILE A 16 5.38 13.65 -12.81
N ALA A 17 4.15 13.78 -13.28
CA ALA A 17 3.00 14.14 -12.45
C ALA A 17 2.64 13.01 -11.46
N LEU A 18 2.80 11.74 -11.85
CA LEU A 18 2.63 10.59 -10.96
C LEU A 18 3.79 10.49 -9.95
N ALA A 19 5.02 10.79 -10.36
CA ALA A 19 6.16 10.89 -9.44
C ALA A 19 6.04 12.10 -8.50
N CYS A 20 5.50 13.23 -8.97
CA CYS A 20 5.20 14.39 -8.13
C CYS A 20 3.95 14.18 -7.24
N ALA A 21 2.97 13.38 -7.67
CA ALA A 21 1.78 13.04 -6.88
C ALA A 21 2.02 11.87 -5.91
N LEU A 22 2.99 11.01 -6.20
CA LEU A 22 3.48 9.94 -5.32
C LEU A 22 4.65 10.39 -4.42
N ALA A 23 5.27 11.54 -4.72
CA ALA A 23 6.03 12.23 -3.69
C ALA A 23 5.01 12.56 -2.60
N PRO A 24 5.03 11.92 -1.41
CA PRO A 24 4.33 12.49 -0.30
C PRO A 24 4.84 13.92 -0.26
N ALA A 25 3.93 14.87 -0.18
CA ALA A 25 4.28 16.19 0.26
C ALA A 25 4.87 16.02 1.67
N ALA A 26 6.12 15.64 1.74
CA ALA A 26 7.05 16.05 2.74
C ALA A 26 7.28 17.55 2.47
N VAL A 27 6.19 18.32 2.44
CA VAL A 27 6.18 19.57 3.14
C VAL A 27 6.53 19.12 4.55
N ALA A 28 7.83 19.15 4.87
CA ALA A 28 8.25 19.40 6.21
C ALA A 28 7.44 20.62 6.59
N GLN A 29 6.28 20.38 7.21
CA GLN A 29 5.74 21.35 8.13
C GLN A 29 6.91 21.52 9.06
N THR A 30 7.60 22.63 8.91
CA THR A 30 8.41 23.20 9.96
C THR A 30 7.41 23.48 11.08
N GLU A 31 6.97 22.42 11.75
CA GLU A 31 6.30 22.50 13.02
C GLU A 31 7.29 23.27 13.87
N ARG A 32 6.87 24.44 14.31
CA ARG A 32 7.62 25.20 15.31
C ARG A 32 7.99 24.20 16.40
N PRO A 33 9.24 24.14 16.85
CA PRO A 33 9.63 23.18 17.87
C PRO A 33 8.71 23.41 19.08
N ARG A 34 7.82 22.45 19.35
CA ARG A 34 6.88 22.49 20.48
C ARG A 34 7.68 22.68 21.76
N SER A 35 7.20 23.49 22.68
CA SER A 35 7.82 23.64 23.99
C SER A 35 7.72 22.34 24.80
N ASN A 36 8.57 22.15 25.81
CA ASN A 36 8.49 20.95 26.66
C ASN A 36 7.13 20.86 27.38
N ALA A 37 6.55 22.00 27.78
CA ALA A 37 5.23 22.08 28.39
C ALA A 37 4.11 21.63 27.41
N GLU A 38 4.20 21.98 26.12
CA GLU A 38 3.24 21.55 25.11
C GLU A 38 3.31 20.03 24.87
N LEU A 39 4.49 19.41 24.93
CA LEU A 39 4.63 17.96 24.81
C LEU A 39 4.05 17.21 26.01
N VAL A 40 4.21 17.74 27.22
CA VAL A 40 3.65 17.16 28.43
C VAL A 40 2.11 17.25 28.40
N THR A 41 1.55 18.42 28.04
CA THR A 41 0.10 18.63 27.96
C THR A 41 -0.55 17.86 26.80
N ALA A 42 0.19 17.50 25.73
CA ALA A 42 -0.32 16.70 24.63
C ALA A 42 -0.66 15.25 25.04
N LEU A 43 -0.17 14.75 26.17
CA LEU A 43 -0.47 13.40 26.66
C LEU A 43 -1.86 13.28 27.31
N ASP A 44 -2.42 14.35 27.87
CA ASP A 44 -3.71 14.32 28.58
C ASP A 44 -4.89 13.98 27.67
N PRO A 45 -5.05 14.60 26.47
CA PRO A 45 -6.11 14.23 25.54
C PRO A 45 -5.95 12.80 25.02
N LEU A 46 -4.72 12.29 24.85
CA LEU A 46 -4.46 10.93 24.43
C LEU A 46 -4.85 9.91 25.51
N LYS A 47 -4.60 10.24 26.77
CA LYS A 47 -5.02 9.44 27.92
C LYS A 47 -6.55 9.34 27.97
N SER A 48 -7.26 10.45 27.89
CA SER A 48 -8.74 10.49 27.93
C SER A 48 -9.34 9.72 26.75
N ALA A 49 -8.79 9.88 25.54
CA ALA A 49 -9.25 9.16 24.36
C ALA A 49 -9.04 7.65 24.48
N LEU A 50 -7.93 7.22 25.11
CA LEU A 50 -7.66 5.81 25.37
C LEU A 50 -8.61 5.23 26.42
N GLU A 51 -8.90 5.95 27.50
CA GLU A 51 -9.87 5.56 28.52
C GLU A 51 -11.28 5.39 27.93
N LEU A 52 -11.73 6.31 27.07
CA LEU A 52 -12.99 6.20 26.33
C LEU A 52 -13.00 4.99 25.40
N ALA A 53 -11.88 4.67 24.74
CA ALA A 53 -11.77 3.50 23.89
C ALA A 53 -11.79 2.19 24.71
N GLU A 54 -11.17 2.17 25.90
CA GLU A 54 -11.24 1.04 26.82
C GLU A 54 -12.67 0.81 27.31
N GLU A 55 -13.38 1.85 27.68
CA GLU A 55 -14.77 1.78 28.10
C GLU A 55 -15.69 1.30 26.98
N ALA A 56 -15.48 1.82 25.76
CA ALA A 56 -16.20 1.39 24.57
C ALA A 56 -16.00 -0.10 24.22
N THR A 57 -14.94 -0.76 24.71
CA THR A 57 -14.75 -2.21 24.51
C THR A 57 -15.53 -3.05 25.53
N ARG A 58 -15.98 -2.47 26.65
CA ARG A 58 -16.70 -3.19 27.69
C ARG A 58 -18.13 -3.48 27.21
N GLY A 59 -18.49 -4.75 27.12
CA GLY A 59 -19.85 -5.18 26.75
C GLY A 59 -20.12 -5.29 25.25
N VAL A 60 -19.20 -4.94 24.38
CA VAL A 60 -19.39 -5.08 22.94
C VAL A 60 -19.38 -6.55 22.52
N ALA A 61 -20.49 -7.00 21.91
CA ALA A 61 -20.70 -8.35 21.42
C ALA A 61 -20.56 -8.45 19.87
N SER A 62 -20.38 -7.33 19.16
CA SER A 62 -20.29 -7.35 17.70
C SER A 62 -18.86 -7.11 17.21
N ASP A 63 -18.44 -7.87 16.20
CA ASP A 63 -17.13 -7.70 15.54
C ASP A 63 -16.98 -6.32 14.91
N GLN A 64 -18.07 -5.77 14.36
CA GLN A 64 -18.09 -4.45 13.74
C GLN A 64 -17.77 -3.34 14.76
N ALA A 65 -18.44 -3.35 15.91
CA ALA A 65 -18.19 -2.36 16.93
C ALA A 65 -16.79 -2.48 17.52
N LEU A 66 -16.22 -3.69 17.61
CA LEU A 66 -14.82 -3.89 17.99
C LEU A 66 -13.87 -3.36 16.91
N ALA A 67 -14.21 -3.51 15.62
CA ALA A 67 -13.44 -2.94 14.52
C ALA A 67 -13.44 -1.40 14.57
N ASP A 68 -14.60 -0.79 14.84
CA ASP A 68 -14.72 0.67 14.97
C ASP A 68 -13.90 1.21 16.14
N VAL A 69 -13.83 0.48 17.26
CA VAL A 69 -12.96 0.84 18.38
C VAL A 69 -11.49 0.67 18.01
N ALA A 70 -11.11 -0.42 17.32
CA ALA A 70 -9.75 -0.62 16.84
C ALA A 70 -9.29 0.51 15.91
N ALA A 71 -10.17 0.96 15.01
CA ALA A 71 -9.91 2.09 14.11
C ALA A 71 -9.67 3.42 14.85
N ARG A 72 -10.26 3.59 16.04
CA ARG A 72 -10.00 4.78 16.91
C ARG A 72 -8.70 4.64 17.69
N VAL A 73 -8.35 3.42 18.11
CA VAL A 73 -7.11 3.13 18.87
C VAL A 73 -5.86 3.24 18.01
N ALA A 74 -5.94 2.90 16.71
CA ALA A 74 -4.80 2.93 15.80
C ALA A 74 -4.12 4.32 15.72
N PRO A 75 -4.83 5.45 15.46
CA PRO A 75 -4.22 6.77 15.42
C PRO A 75 -3.67 7.21 16.79
N LEU A 76 -4.26 6.80 17.91
CA LEU A 76 -3.73 7.10 19.25
C LEU A 76 -2.37 6.44 19.48
N ARG A 77 -2.20 5.22 19.01
CA ARG A 77 -0.90 4.52 19.06
C ARG A 77 0.18 5.23 18.26
N ASP A 78 -0.17 5.72 17.08
CA ASP A 78 0.76 6.42 16.20
C ASP A 78 1.14 7.78 16.80
N GLN A 79 0.17 8.51 17.36
CA GLN A 79 0.42 9.76 18.08
C GLN A 79 1.30 9.56 19.31
N LEU A 80 1.01 8.56 20.17
CA LEU A 80 1.83 8.22 21.33
C LEU A 80 3.27 7.86 20.94
N ARG A 81 3.44 7.16 19.81
CA ARG A 81 4.77 6.87 19.27
C ARG A 81 5.50 8.15 18.85
N GLY A 82 4.81 9.06 18.17
CA GLY A 82 5.37 10.35 17.77
C GLY A 82 5.80 11.19 18.96
N GLU A 83 5.01 11.22 20.05
CA GLU A 83 5.37 11.91 21.28
C GLU A 83 6.59 11.27 21.97
N ILE A 84 6.70 9.95 22.01
CA ILE A 84 7.88 9.25 22.52
C ILE A 84 9.12 9.61 21.70
N GLU A 85 9.03 9.57 20.38
CA GLU A 85 10.12 9.91 19.43
C GLU A 85 10.54 11.39 19.55
N ALA A 86 9.65 12.29 19.97
CA ALA A 86 9.94 13.70 20.23
C ALA A 86 10.58 13.93 21.61
N LEU A 87 10.19 13.18 22.64
CA LEU A 87 10.66 13.34 24.01
C LEU A 87 12.05 12.72 24.24
N GLU A 88 12.34 11.55 23.64
CA GLU A 88 13.63 10.84 23.84
C GLU A 88 14.87 11.70 23.50
N PRO A 89 14.97 12.36 22.32
CA PRO A 89 16.15 13.16 22.00
C PRO A 89 16.29 14.41 22.88
N ARG A 90 15.17 14.97 23.35
CA ARG A 90 15.21 16.14 24.26
C ARG A 90 15.73 15.77 25.63
N LEU A 91 15.27 14.66 26.19
CA LEU A 91 15.81 14.15 27.44
C LEU A 91 17.31 13.87 27.32
N ALA A 92 17.73 13.26 26.21
CA ALA A 92 19.15 13.02 25.94
C ALA A 92 19.98 14.33 25.86
N GLN A 93 19.42 15.39 25.26
CA GLN A 93 20.09 16.70 25.20
C GLN A 93 20.25 17.34 26.57
N VAL A 94 19.22 17.27 27.42
CA VAL A 94 19.29 17.77 28.80
C VAL A 94 20.31 16.97 29.62
N ASP A 95 20.33 15.64 29.45
CA ASP A 95 21.33 14.78 30.10
C ASP A 95 22.78 15.12 29.68
N ILE A 96 23.00 15.42 28.39
CA ILE A 96 24.32 15.85 27.90
C ILE A 96 24.71 17.19 28.52
N ARG A 97 23.79 18.17 28.59
CA ARG A 97 24.06 19.47 29.22
C ARG A 97 24.36 19.35 30.71
N LEU A 98 23.62 18.51 31.42
CA LEU A 98 23.88 18.23 32.83
C LEU A 98 25.25 17.59 33.04
N LYS A 99 25.69 16.67 32.18
CA LYS A 99 27.02 16.09 32.21
C LYS A 99 28.12 17.11 31.91
N GLN A 100 27.88 18.07 31.02
CA GLN A 100 28.81 19.16 30.73
C GLN A 100 29.02 20.10 31.92
N LEU A 101 28.03 20.30 32.78
CA LEU A 101 28.14 21.06 34.01
C LEU A 101 28.93 20.33 35.10
N GLY A 102 29.25 19.04 34.92
CA GLY A 102 30.00 18.22 35.90
C GLY A 102 29.18 17.86 37.13
N GLU A 103 29.79 17.16 38.08
CA GLU A 103 29.16 16.84 39.36
C GLU A 103 29.09 18.05 40.28
N PRO A 104 28.06 18.18 41.13
CA PRO A 104 27.97 19.27 42.11
C PRO A 104 29.17 19.21 43.07
N PRO A 105 29.74 20.34 43.43
CA PRO A 105 30.88 20.35 44.34
C PRO A 105 30.48 19.72 45.68
N PRO A 106 31.38 18.91 46.31
CA PRO A 106 31.09 18.32 47.60
C PRO A 106 30.92 19.42 48.67
N ALA A 107 30.15 19.13 49.71
CA ALA A 107 29.79 20.10 50.76
C ALA A 107 31.00 20.81 51.45
N THR A 108 32.22 20.29 51.25
CA THR A 108 33.49 20.82 51.79
C THR A 108 34.22 21.74 50.80
N ALA A 109 33.75 21.89 49.56
CA ALA A 109 34.35 22.75 48.55
C ALA A 109 33.78 24.20 48.62
N PRO A 110 34.45 25.19 48.01
CA PRO A 110 33.90 26.56 47.90
C PRO A 110 32.54 26.51 47.19
N PRO A 111 31.60 27.40 47.57
CA PRO A 111 30.25 27.41 46.97
C PRO A 111 30.33 27.63 45.47
N GLU A 112 29.53 26.84 44.72
CA GLU A 112 29.38 26.94 43.26
C GLU A 112 28.90 28.36 42.88
N ASP A 113 29.33 28.85 41.72
CA ASP A 113 28.83 30.11 41.19
C ASP A 113 27.26 30.09 41.16
N PRO A 114 26.61 31.11 41.74
CA PRO A 114 25.15 31.18 41.80
C PRO A 114 24.45 30.99 40.47
N ALA A 115 25.05 31.44 39.36
CA ALA A 115 24.52 31.26 38.00
C ALA A 115 24.58 29.79 37.55
N LEU A 116 25.68 29.07 37.82
CA LEU A 116 25.83 27.65 37.54
C LEU A 116 24.87 26.78 38.38
N ALA A 117 24.74 27.10 39.66
CA ALA A 117 23.80 26.42 40.55
C ALA A 117 22.34 26.59 40.12
N ALA A 118 21.96 27.78 39.66
CA ALA A 118 20.63 28.07 39.14
C ALA A 118 20.33 27.30 37.83
N GLU A 119 21.30 27.27 36.89
CA GLU A 119 21.15 26.53 35.63
C GLU A 119 21.11 25.02 35.87
N ARG A 120 21.93 24.47 36.76
CA ARG A 120 21.85 23.05 37.17
C ARG A 120 20.47 22.70 37.75
N LYS A 121 19.95 23.54 38.65
CA LYS A 121 18.63 23.35 39.25
C LYS A 121 17.54 23.35 38.20
N ARG A 122 17.59 24.27 37.22
CA ARG A 122 16.68 24.38 36.10
C ARG A 122 16.73 23.14 35.23
N LEU A 123 17.92 22.71 34.77
CA LEU A 123 18.09 21.52 33.92
C LEU A 123 17.68 20.24 34.66
N THR A 124 17.88 20.15 35.97
CA THR A 124 17.46 18.99 36.77
C THR A 124 15.93 18.94 36.88
N ALA A 125 15.25 20.06 37.04
CA ALA A 125 13.79 20.15 37.01
C ALA A 125 13.22 19.76 35.62
N GLU A 126 13.79 20.35 34.56
CA GLU A 126 13.41 20.05 33.17
C GLU A 126 13.60 18.56 32.82
N ARG A 127 14.73 17.95 33.26
CA ARG A 127 14.98 16.53 33.16
C ARG A 127 13.90 15.70 33.83
N GLY A 128 13.50 16.10 35.06
CA GLY A 128 12.46 15.40 35.82
C GLY A 128 11.10 15.42 35.12
N GLU A 129 10.70 16.56 34.56
CA GLU A 129 9.47 16.70 33.79
C GLU A 129 9.47 15.87 32.51
N LEU A 130 10.55 15.91 31.73
CA LEU A 130 10.68 15.13 30.49
C LEU A 130 10.72 13.61 30.76
N ASP A 131 11.41 13.17 31.82
CA ASP A 131 11.47 11.75 32.19
C ASP A 131 10.09 11.23 32.67
N ALA A 132 9.36 12.04 33.45
CA ALA A 132 7.99 11.71 33.86
C ALA A 132 7.04 11.62 32.65
N ALA A 133 7.10 12.59 31.72
CA ALA A 133 6.31 12.59 30.52
C ALA A 133 6.64 11.39 29.60
N LEU A 134 7.91 11.07 29.44
CA LEU A 134 8.34 9.91 28.64
C LEU A 134 7.86 8.58 29.23
N LYS A 135 7.93 8.43 30.56
CA LYS A 135 7.40 7.27 31.28
C LYS A 135 5.89 7.14 31.09
N GLN A 136 5.18 8.26 31.22
CA GLN A 136 3.73 8.31 30.99
C GLN A 136 3.37 7.94 29.54
N ALA A 137 4.04 8.52 28.55
CA ALA A 137 3.84 8.21 27.14
C ALA A 137 4.07 6.72 26.83
N ARG A 138 5.16 6.14 27.36
CA ARG A 138 5.46 4.71 27.23
C ARG A 138 4.39 3.82 27.88
N LEU A 139 3.90 4.19 29.05
CA LEU A 139 2.84 3.46 29.74
C LEU A 139 1.52 3.52 28.94
N LEU A 140 1.15 4.69 28.42
CA LEU A 140 -0.04 4.84 27.57
C LEU A 140 0.10 4.04 26.26
N ALA A 141 1.26 4.04 25.64
CA ALA A 141 1.53 3.23 24.44
C ALA A 141 1.43 1.73 24.72
N LEU A 142 1.91 1.28 25.88
CA LEU A 142 1.75 -0.11 26.31
C LEU A 142 0.28 -0.47 26.51
N ARG A 143 -0.51 0.38 27.19
CA ARG A 143 -1.95 0.19 27.37
C ARG A 143 -2.69 0.15 26.03
N ALA A 144 -2.37 1.06 25.11
CA ALA A 144 -2.97 1.09 23.78
C ALA A 144 -2.66 -0.18 22.98
N ASN A 145 -1.44 -0.72 23.07
CA ASN A 145 -1.07 -1.99 22.46
C ASN A 145 -1.84 -3.16 23.11
N GLN A 146 -1.91 -3.23 24.42
CA GLN A 146 -2.66 -4.26 25.13
C GLN A 146 -4.16 -4.22 24.80
N LEU A 147 -4.73 -3.02 24.69
CA LEU A 147 -6.13 -2.85 24.28
C LEU A 147 -6.36 -3.38 22.86
N ASN A 148 -5.49 -3.03 21.93
CA ASN A 148 -5.56 -3.53 20.56
C ASN A 148 -5.45 -5.05 20.49
N ASP A 149 -4.55 -5.66 21.28
CA ASP A 149 -4.39 -7.12 21.33
C ASP A 149 -5.63 -7.81 21.91
N ARG A 150 -6.24 -7.25 22.97
CA ARG A 150 -7.51 -7.73 23.52
C ARG A 150 -8.65 -7.63 22.52
N ILE A 151 -8.75 -6.52 21.79
CA ILE A 151 -9.73 -6.34 20.73
C ILE A 151 -9.53 -7.42 19.65
N ASN A 152 -8.31 -7.60 19.15
CA ASN A 152 -8.01 -8.59 18.12
C ASN A 152 -8.26 -10.03 18.60
N GLN A 153 -7.92 -10.37 19.84
CA GLN A 153 -8.20 -11.66 20.42
C GLN A 153 -9.72 -11.90 20.53
N ARG A 154 -10.48 -10.92 21.01
CA ARG A 154 -11.94 -11.02 21.11
C ARG A 154 -12.60 -11.12 19.74
N ARG A 155 -12.11 -10.39 18.73
CA ARG A 155 -12.56 -10.51 17.33
C ARG A 155 -12.30 -11.92 16.79
N ARG A 156 -11.13 -12.51 17.05
CA ARG A 156 -10.82 -13.91 16.66
C ARG A 156 -11.76 -14.91 17.31
N THR A 157 -12.05 -14.77 18.60
CA THR A 157 -12.99 -15.66 19.30
C THR A 157 -14.43 -15.51 18.80
N LEU A 158 -14.88 -14.28 18.50
CA LEU A 158 -16.19 -14.05 17.89
C LEU A 158 -16.28 -14.62 16.47
N LEU A 159 -15.22 -14.51 15.68
CA LEU A 159 -15.15 -15.11 14.35
C LEU A 159 -15.19 -16.65 14.45
N ALA A 160 -14.34 -17.24 15.29
CA ALA A 160 -14.33 -18.68 15.52
C ALA A 160 -15.71 -19.17 16.00
N GLY A 161 -16.33 -18.46 16.94
CA GLY A 161 -17.67 -18.73 17.39
C GLY A 161 -18.70 -18.74 16.25
N ARG A 162 -18.61 -17.78 15.31
CA ARG A 162 -19.52 -17.72 14.16
C ARG A 162 -19.27 -18.80 13.11
N LEU A 163 -18.00 -19.15 12.87
CA LEU A 163 -17.63 -20.15 11.87
C LEU A 163 -17.99 -21.56 12.29
N PHE A 164 -17.85 -21.87 13.59
CA PHE A 164 -18.02 -23.21 14.13
C PHE A 164 -19.34 -23.37 14.92
N VAL A 165 -20.27 -22.42 14.81
CA VAL A 165 -21.64 -22.64 15.29
C VAL A 165 -22.29 -23.71 14.41
N ARG A 166 -22.64 -24.82 15.01
CA ARG A 166 -23.38 -25.89 14.34
C ARG A 166 -24.86 -25.50 14.27
N SER A 167 -25.35 -25.30 13.07
CA SER A 167 -26.77 -25.11 12.77
C SER A 167 -27.44 -26.46 12.59
N ALA A 168 -28.77 -26.53 12.64
CA ALA A 168 -29.51 -27.67 12.18
C ALA A 168 -29.05 -28.03 10.75
N GLY A 169 -28.76 -29.30 10.49
CA GLY A 169 -28.16 -29.74 9.23
C GLY A 169 -29.06 -29.41 8.02
N LEU A 170 -28.47 -29.19 6.87
CA LEU A 170 -29.20 -28.96 5.60
C LEU A 170 -30.17 -30.11 5.25
N LEU A 171 -29.94 -31.30 5.81
CA LEU A 171 -30.77 -32.49 5.62
C LEU A 171 -32.01 -32.49 6.52
N ASP A 172 -32.09 -31.54 7.49
CA ASP A 172 -33.23 -31.45 8.39
C ASP A 172 -34.36 -30.64 7.75
N ALA A 173 -35.52 -31.24 7.56
CA ALA A 173 -36.71 -30.58 7.02
C ALA A 173 -37.22 -29.45 7.95
N ALA A 174 -36.94 -29.50 9.25
CA ALA A 174 -37.29 -28.45 10.19
C ALA A 174 -36.54 -27.14 9.88
N PHE A 175 -35.24 -27.24 9.56
CA PHE A 175 -34.43 -26.10 9.16
C PHE A 175 -35.03 -25.32 7.96
N TRP A 176 -35.46 -26.05 6.93
CA TRP A 176 -36.05 -25.41 5.74
C TRP A 176 -37.43 -24.82 5.99
N ARG A 177 -38.22 -25.42 6.87
CA ARG A 177 -39.53 -24.88 7.30
C ARG A 177 -39.33 -23.55 8.06
N GLU A 178 -38.43 -23.52 9.03
CA GLU A 178 -38.10 -22.30 9.76
C GLU A 178 -37.53 -21.22 8.83
N ALA A 179 -36.64 -21.58 7.93
CA ALA A 179 -36.09 -20.67 6.94
C ALA A 179 -37.16 -20.08 6.01
N ALA A 180 -38.13 -20.90 5.58
CA ALA A 180 -39.24 -20.45 4.72
C ALA A 180 -40.22 -19.51 5.45
N VAL A 181 -40.53 -19.79 6.72
CA VAL A 181 -41.37 -18.91 7.56
C VAL A 181 -40.64 -17.58 7.80
N GLY A 182 -39.37 -17.65 8.19
CA GLY A 182 -38.53 -16.46 8.41
C GLY A 182 -38.34 -15.65 7.13
N ALA A 183 -38.19 -16.28 5.96
CA ALA A 183 -38.07 -15.58 4.68
C ALA A 183 -39.31 -14.77 4.31
N ARG A 184 -40.51 -15.27 4.67
CA ARG A 184 -41.78 -14.51 4.43
C ARG A 184 -41.84 -13.27 5.34
N ALA A 185 -41.46 -13.42 6.62
CA ALA A 185 -41.39 -12.30 7.58
C ALA A 185 -40.37 -11.25 7.10
N GLU A 186 -39.21 -11.72 6.61
CA GLU A 186 -38.15 -10.87 6.09
C GLU A 186 -38.57 -10.10 4.85
N ALA A 187 -39.26 -10.76 3.91
CA ALA A 187 -39.82 -10.10 2.73
C ALA A 187 -40.88 -9.04 3.09
N ALA A 188 -41.62 -9.23 4.19
CA ALA A 188 -42.53 -8.23 4.72
C ALA A 188 -41.75 -7.06 5.33
N ALA A 189 -40.78 -7.32 6.20
CA ALA A 189 -39.93 -6.29 6.80
C ALA A 189 -39.17 -5.45 5.76
N ALA A 190 -38.61 -6.08 4.73
CA ALA A 190 -37.96 -5.37 3.62
C ALA A 190 -38.94 -4.48 2.83
N ARG A 191 -40.18 -4.96 2.59
CA ARG A 191 -41.23 -4.14 1.99
C ARG A 191 -41.61 -2.94 2.84
N ASP A 192 -41.76 -3.15 4.13
CA ASP A 192 -42.15 -2.09 5.05
C ASP A 192 -41.02 -1.04 5.19
N LEU A 193 -39.77 -1.48 5.17
CA LEU A 193 -38.60 -0.58 5.11
C LEU A 193 -38.63 0.28 3.83
N LEU A 194 -38.91 -0.30 2.69
CA LEU A 194 -39.01 0.42 1.41
C LEU A 194 -40.20 1.37 1.37
N ARG A 195 -41.35 0.94 1.93
CA ARG A 195 -42.54 1.80 2.05
C ARG A 195 -42.29 2.98 2.95
N SER A 196 -41.74 2.75 4.14
CA SER A 196 -41.42 3.83 5.07
C SER A 196 -40.43 4.84 4.48
N ALA A 197 -39.44 4.36 3.70
CA ALA A 197 -38.51 5.22 2.95
C ALA A 197 -39.23 6.08 1.92
N TRP A 198 -40.14 5.46 1.16
CA TRP A 198 -40.94 6.15 0.16
C TRP A 198 -41.85 7.20 0.78
N ASP A 199 -42.59 6.82 1.83
CA ASP A 199 -43.52 7.72 2.53
C ASP A 199 -42.77 8.90 3.16
N PHE A 200 -41.63 8.64 3.80
CA PHE A 200 -40.77 9.70 4.36
C PHE A 200 -40.26 10.66 3.27
N GLY A 201 -39.80 10.15 2.14
CA GLY A 201 -39.36 11.00 1.02
C GLY A 201 -40.50 11.81 0.42
N ARG A 202 -41.68 11.19 0.27
CA ARG A 202 -42.88 11.83 -0.23
C ARG A 202 -43.35 12.97 0.69
N ASP A 203 -43.36 12.73 2.00
CA ASP A 203 -43.83 13.72 2.98
C ASP A 203 -42.87 14.90 3.12
N LYS A 204 -41.56 14.67 2.84
CA LYS A 204 -40.53 15.70 2.95
C LYS A 204 -40.46 16.64 1.75
N ILE A 205 -40.54 16.12 0.53
CA ILE A 205 -40.35 16.91 -0.71
C ILE A 205 -41.51 16.82 -1.70
N GLY A 206 -42.54 16.05 -1.39
CA GLY A 206 -43.71 15.84 -2.24
C GLY A 206 -43.48 14.74 -3.31
N THR A 207 -44.54 14.11 -3.74
CA THR A 207 -44.49 12.98 -4.68
C THR A 207 -43.92 13.34 -6.06
N VAL A 208 -44.30 14.50 -6.60
CA VAL A 208 -43.88 14.93 -7.93
C VAL A 208 -42.39 15.27 -7.93
N ALA A 209 -41.92 15.98 -6.92
CA ALA A 209 -40.51 16.35 -6.76
C ALA A 209 -39.64 15.11 -6.52
N LEU A 210 -40.09 14.18 -5.66
CA LEU A 210 -39.37 12.91 -5.41
C LEU A 210 -39.21 12.09 -6.70
N LEU A 211 -40.26 11.93 -7.48
CA LEU A 211 -40.23 11.23 -8.76
C LEU A 211 -39.32 11.94 -9.77
N ALA A 212 -39.43 13.26 -9.89
CA ALA A 212 -38.61 14.04 -10.83
C ALA A 212 -37.11 13.94 -10.48
N ILE A 213 -36.76 14.07 -9.20
CA ILE A 213 -35.38 13.94 -8.71
C ILE A 213 -34.85 12.52 -8.93
N THR A 214 -35.64 11.50 -8.60
CA THR A 214 -35.27 10.10 -8.81
C THR A 214 -35.03 9.80 -10.29
N LEU A 215 -35.89 10.28 -11.18
CA LEU A 215 -35.74 10.16 -12.62
C LEU A 215 -34.50 10.88 -13.14
N LEU A 216 -34.24 12.09 -12.66
CA LEU A 216 -33.06 12.88 -13.02
C LEU A 216 -31.77 12.17 -12.58
N ILE A 217 -31.69 11.70 -11.34
CA ILE A 217 -30.53 10.97 -10.81
C ILE A 217 -30.35 9.68 -11.61
N ALA A 218 -31.41 8.93 -11.90
CA ALA A 218 -31.34 7.71 -12.69
C ALA A 218 -30.88 7.98 -14.13
N ALA A 219 -31.35 9.06 -14.77
CA ALA A 219 -30.91 9.47 -16.10
C ALA A 219 -29.43 9.89 -16.11
N CYS A 220 -28.98 10.67 -15.12
CA CYS A 220 -27.57 11.02 -14.97
C CYS A 220 -26.69 9.78 -14.75
N ALA A 221 -27.11 8.87 -13.88
CA ALA A 221 -26.39 7.61 -13.64
C ALA A 221 -26.29 6.75 -14.90
N ALA A 222 -27.40 6.63 -15.66
CA ALA A 222 -27.44 5.91 -16.93
C ALA A 222 -26.54 6.57 -17.98
N ALA A 223 -26.54 7.90 -18.08
CA ALA A 223 -25.69 8.66 -18.99
C ALA A 223 -24.19 8.46 -18.67
N VAL A 224 -23.80 8.58 -17.40
CA VAL A 224 -22.42 8.33 -16.94
C VAL A 224 -22.00 6.89 -17.27
N MET A 225 -22.84 5.91 -17.01
CA MET A 225 -22.55 4.51 -17.31
C MET A 225 -22.47 4.24 -18.81
N TRP A 226 -23.32 4.88 -19.61
CA TRP A 226 -23.28 4.77 -21.08
C TRP A 226 -21.99 5.41 -21.63
N LEU A 227 -21.65 6.63 -21.18
CA LEU A 227 -20.44 7.34 -21.60
C LEU A 227 -19.18 6.56 -21.24
N ALA A 228 -19.13 6.01 -20.02
CA ALA A 228 -18.03 5.18 -19.55
C ALA A 228 -17.87 3.89 -20.39
N ARG A 229 -18.99 3.24 -20.76
CA ARG A 229 -18.96 2.08 -21.66
C ARG A 229 -18.48 2.47 -23.06
N ALA A 230 -18.97 3.59 -23.61
CA ALA A 230 -18.58 4.08 -24.93
C ALA A 230 -17.09 4.47 -24.96
N TRP A 231 -16.61 5.17 -23.93
CA TRP A 231 -15.20 5.52 -23.76
C TRP A 231 -14.31 4.27 -23.70
N ARG A 232 -14.67 3.31 -22.86
CA ARG A 232 -13.95 2.04 -22.76
C ARG A 232 -13.90 1.29 -24.08
N ARG A 233 -15.04 1.17 -24.79
CA ARG A 233 -15.10 0.52 -26.12
C ARG A 233 -14.15 1.19 -27.12
N ARG A 234 -14.06 2.53 -27.13
CA ARG A 234 -13.16 3.28 -28.01
C ARG A 234 -11.67 3.06 -27.66
N LEU A 235 -11.35 2.98 -26.36
CA LEU A 235 -9.98 2.70 -25.91
C LEU A 235 -9.56 1.27 -26.23
N VAL A 236 -10.46 0.35 -26.00
CA VAL A 236 -10.27 -1.09 -26.18
C VAL A 236 -10.24 -1.50 -27.66
N ALA A 237 -10.95 -0.79 -28.55
CA ALA A 237 -10.96 -1.06 -29.99
C ALA A 237 -9.63 -0.77 -30.71
N ARG A 238 -8.65 -0.14 -30.04
CA ARG A 238 -7.33 0.08 -30.62
C ARG A 238 -6.53 -1.23 -30.66
N PRO A 239 -5.88 -1.57 -31.77
CA PRO A 239 -5.05 -2.77 -31.85
C PRO A 239 -3.91 -2.70 -30.83
N ALA A 240 -3.78 -3.75 -30.03
CA ALA A 240 -2.75 -3.86 -28.98
C ALA A 240 -1.62 -4.77 -29.50
N GLU A 241 -0.73 -4.22 -30.33
CA GLU A 241 0.37 -4.95 -30.93
C GLU A 241 1.49 -5.27 -29.92
N THR A 242 1.76 -4.35 -28.98
CA THR A 242 2.80 -4.53 -27.97
C THR A 242 2.24 -5.18 -26.69
N ARG A 243 3.12 -5.84 -25.94
CA ARG A 243 2.75 -6.43 -24.63
C ARG A 243 2.29 -5.35 -23.64
N PHE A 244 2.96 -4.18 -23.66
CA PHE A 244 2.55 -3.02 -22.88
C PHE A 244 1.14 -2.55 -23.23
N ALA A 245 0.80 -2.40 -24.52
CA ALA A 245 -0.55 -1.98 -24.94
C ALA A 245 -1.63 -2.97 -24.48
N ARG A 246 -1.36 -4.28 -24.54
CA ARG A 246 -2.26 -5.34 -24.03
C ARG A 246 -2.44 -5.24 -22.51
N ALA A 247 -1.36 -5.10 -21.76
CA ALA A 247 -1.39 -5.00 -20.31
C ALA A 247 -2.08 -3.70 -19.84
N LEU A 248 -1.83 -2.58 -20.50
CA LEU A 248 -2.51 -1.31 -20.25
C LEU A 248 -4.01 -1.41 -20.52
N ALA A 249 -4.40 -2.02 -21.64
CA ALA A 249 -5.81 -2.23 -21.95
C ALA A 249 -6.51 -3.12 -20.92
N ALA A 250 -5.84 -4.19 -20.45
CA ALA A 250 -6.35 -5.04 -19.38
C ALA A 250 -6.50 -4.27 -18.06
N LEU A 251 -5.53 -3.44 -17.69
CA LEU A 251 -5.59 -2.59 -16.49
C LEU A 251 -6.75 -1.58 -16.58
N ILE A 252 -6.97 -0.96 -17.74
CA ILE A 252 -8.09 -0.05 -17.98
C ILE A 252 -9.43 -0.80 -17.83
N VAL A 253 -9.53 -2.02 -18.35
CA VAL A 253 -10.73 -2.86 -18.19
C VAL A 253 -10.93 -3.19 -16.71
N LEU A 254 -9.90 -3.65 -16.01
CA LEU A 254 -9.95 -3.97 -14.59
C LEU A 254 -10.44 -2.77 -13.76
N ALA A 255 -9.81 -1.61 -13.92
CA ALA A 255 -10.16 -0.41 -13.18
C ALA A 255 -11.57 0.11 -13.53
N SER A 256 -11.88 0.28 -14.83
CA SER A 256 -13.15 0.87 -15.26
C SER A 256 -14.37 0.00 -14.94
N VAL A 257 -14.25 -1.32 -15.07
CA VAL A 257 -15.36 -2.23 -14.76
C VAL A 257 -15.58 -2.32 -13.25
N THR A 258 -14.51 -2.30 -12.46
CA THR A 258 -14.60 -2.37 -11.00
C THR A 258 -15.13 -1.08 -10.39
N VAL A 259 -14.62 0.08 -10.82
CA VAL A 259 -14.82 1.35 -10.09
C VAL A 259 -16.10 2.08 -10.54
N ILE A 260 -16.38 2.16 -11.84
CA ILE A 260 -17.39 3.10 -12.34
C ILE A 260 -18.79 2.82 -11.78
N ALA A 261 -19.24 1.58 -11.82
CA ALA A 261 -20.61 1.26 -11.40
C ALA A 261 -20.84 1.43 -9.88
N PRO A 262 -19.94 0.99 -9.00
CA PRO A 262 -20.08 1.26 -7.56
C PRO A 262 -20.00 2.75 -7.23
N SER A 263 -19.11 3.50 -7.89
CA SER A 263 -18.99 4.95 -7.66
C SER A 263 -20.25 5.70 -8.06
N VAL A 264 -20.89 5.31 -9.15
CA VAL A 264 -22.20 5.85 -9.56
C VAL A 264 -23.25 5.56 -8.47
N LEU A 265 -23.27 4.32 -7.95
CA LEU A 265 -24.24 3.95 -6.91
C LEU A 265 -23.98 4.72 -5.59
N VAL A 266 -22.71 4.87 -5.19
CA VAL A 266 -22.35 5.69 -4.04
C VAL A 266 -22.77 7.15 -4.24
N ALA A 267 -22.53 7.71 -5.43
CA ALA A 267 -22.97 9.08 -5.76
C ALA A 267 -24.50 9.23 -5.67
N VAL A 268 -25.26 8.22 -6.10
CA VAL A 268 -26.73 8.19 -5.94
C VAL A 268 -27.11 8.20 -4.47
N VAL A 269 -26.50 7.36 -3.65
CA VAL A 269 -26.77 7.31 -2.19
C VAL A 269 -26.47 8.66 -1.55
N VAL A 270 -25.28 9.23 -1.83
CA VAL A 270 -24.87 10.55 -1.31
C VAL A 270 -25.85 11.66 -1.77
N ALA A 271 -26.33 11.62 -3.01
CA ALA A 271 -27.30 12.60 -3.49
C ALA A 271 -28.62 12.53 -2.72
N PHE A 272 -29.14 11.34 -2.45
CA PHE A 272 -30.36 11.19 -1.64
C PHE A 272 -30.13 11.52 -0.15
N GLU A 273 -28.94 11.24 0.36
CA GLU A 273 -28.54 11.59 1.72
C GLU A 273 -28.41 13.12 1.90
N SER A 274 -27.81 13.82 0.91
CA SER A 274 -27.72 15.29 0.93
C SER A 274 -29.06 16.00 0.86
N LEU A 275 -30.05 15.38 0.21
CA LEU A 275 -31.44 15.84 0.22
C LEU A 275 -32.17 15.47 1.53
N GLY A 276 -31.52 14.68 2.38
CA GLY A 276 -32.06 14.19 3.63
C GLY A 276 -33.27 13.27 3.46
N VAL A 277 -33.42 12.65 2.28
CA VAL A 277 -34.47 11.67 1.97
C VAL A 277 -34.07 10.27 2.47
N VAL A 278 -32.78 9.97 2.42
CA VAL A 278 -32.21 8.70 2.89
C VAL A 278 -31.27 8.98 4.04
N THR A 279 -31.50 8.33 5.19
CA THR A 279 -30.68 8.51 6.41
C THR A 279 -30.51 7.18 7.15
N GLY A 280 -29.51 7.08 7.99
CA GLY A 280 -29.32 5.96 8.92
C GLY A 280 -29.25 4.59 8.23
N THR A 281 -30.18 3.70 8.56
CA THR A 281 -30.23 2.31 8.07
C THR A 281 -30.31 2.22 6.55
N LEU A 282 -31.07 3.11 5.90
CA LEU A 282 -31.22 3.13 4.45
C LEU A 282 -29.96 3.56 3.72
N ALA A 283 -29.25 4.55 4.23
CA ALA A 283 -27.92 4.94 3.70
C ALA A 283 -26.95 3.77 3.84
N GLY A 284 -26.90 3.12 5.01
CA GLY A 284 -26.09 1.93 5.25
C GLY A 284 -26.40 0.78 4.28
N LEU A 285 -27.68 0.56 3.96
CA LEU A 285 -28.12 -0.41 2.97
C LEU A 285 -27.61 -0.04 1.58
N GLY A 286 -27.69 1.23 1.19
CA GLY A 286 -27.17 1.71 -0.10
C GLY A 286 -25.66 1.53 -0.24
N TYR A 287 -24.88 1.88 0.77
CA TYR A 287 -23.43 1.64 0.80
C TYR A 287 -23.08 0.15 0.79
N GLY A 288 -23.85 -0.67 1.52
CA GLY A 288 -23.68 -2.12 1.52
C GLY A 288 -23.95 -2.76 0.15
N ILE A 289 -24.98 -2.29 -0.58
CA ILE A 289 -25.24 -2.71 -1.96
C ILE A 289 -24.10 -2.24 -2.88
N ALA A 290 -23.57 -1.03 -2.70
CA ALA A 290 -22.43 -0.56 -3.48
C ALA A 290 -21.20 -1.47 -3.27
N ALA A 291 -20.93 -1.89 -2.03
CA ALA A 291 -19.88 -2.84 -1.71
C ALA A 291 -20.10 -4.20 -2.39
N ALA A 292 -21.33 -4.72 -2.41
CA ALA A 292 -21.69 -5.94 -3.11
C ALA A 292 -21.46 -5.82 -4.64
N VAL A 293 -21.77 -4.67 -5.21
CA VAL A 293 -21.51 -4.37 -6.63
C VAL A 293 -20.01 -4.34 -6.90
N VAL A 294 -19.17 -3.79 -5.99
CA VAL A 294 -17.71 -3.88 -6.10
C VAL A 294 -17.26 -5.32 -6.22
N VAL A 295 -17.71 -6.20 -5.31
CA VAL A 295 -17.34 -7.63 -5.31
C VAL A 295 -17.69 -8.30 -6.63
N ALA A 296 -18.95 -8.16 -7.07
CA ALA A 296 -19.43 -8.78 -8.31
C ALA A 296 -18.70 -8.22 -9.55
N ARG A 297 -18.41 -6.92 -9.57
CA ARG A 297 -17.74 -6.26 -10.69
C ARG A 297 -16.25 -6.53 -10.73
N PHE A 298 -15.60 -6.62 -9.58
CA PHE A 298 -14.17 -6.91 -9.49
C PHE A 298 -13.84 -8.29 -10.07
N GLY A 299 -14.57 -9.34 -9.67
CA GLY A 299 -14.35 -10.67 -10.23
C GLY A 299 -14.61 -10.72 -11.76
N ARG A 300 -15.67 -10.07 -12.24
CA ARG A 300 -15.90 -9.92 -13.68
C ARG A 300 -14.81 -9.12 -14.38
N ALA A 301 -14.35 -8.03 -13.76
CA ALA A 301 -13.30 -7.19 -14.32
C ALA A 301 -11.98 -7.95 -14.44
N ALA A 302 -11.61 -8.70 -13.39
CA ALA A 302 -10.44 -9.56 -13.37
C ALA A 302 -10.49 -10.64 -14.46
N ALA A 303 -11.65 -11.30 -14.61
CA ALA A 303 -11.89 -12.29 -15.66
C ALA A 303 -11.73 -11.70 -17.07
N LEU A 304 -12.39 -10.57 -17.34
CA LEU A 304 -12.33 -9.91 -18.65
C LEU A 304 -10.94 -9.34 -18.96
N ALA A 305 -10.25 -8.82 -17.96
CA ALA A 305 -8.91 -8.27 -18.12
C ALA A 305 -7.86 -9.34 -18.43
N LEU A 306 -7.94 -10.50 -17.77
CA LEU A 306 -6.97 -11.58 -17.92
C LEU A 306 -7.24 -12.44 -19.15
N PHE A 307 -8.48 -12.89 -19.30
CA PHE A 307 -8.84 -13.89 -20.31
C PHE A 307 -9.29 -13.27 -21.64
N ALA A 308 -9.77 -12.03 -21.67
CA ALA A 308 -10.25 -11.31 -22.87
C ALA A 308 -11.00 -12.23 -23.84
N PRO A 309 -12.16 -12.84 -23.45
CA PRO A 309 -12.90 -13.78 -24.29
C PRO A 309 -13.34 -13.12 -25.60
N GLY A 310 -13.14 -13.81 -26.73
CA GLY A 310 -13.43 -13.29 -28.07
C GLY A 310 -12.40 -12.28 -28.63
N GLU A 311 -11.33 -11.96 -27.91
CA GLU A 311 -10.28 -11.03 -28.34
C GLU A 311 -8.88 -11.61 -28.13
N PRO A 312 -8.44 -12.61 -28.94
CA PRO A 312 -7.16 -13.32 -28.72
C PRO A 312 -5.94 -12.40 -28.76
N GLY A 313 -5.95 -11.34 -29.58
CA GLY A 313 -4.88 -10.35 -29.67
C GLY A 313 -4.68 -9.49 -28.41
N ARG A 314 -5.60 -9.50 -27.44
CA ARG A 314 -5.53 -8.73 -26.19
C ARG A 314 -5.32 -9.60 -24.97
N ARG A 315 -5.39 -10.91 -25.13
CA ARG A 315 -5.25 -11.86 -24.03
C ARG A 315 -3.85 -11.81 -23.44
N LEU A 316 -3.80 -11.77 -22.10
CA LEU A 316 -2.50 -11.78 -21.39
C LEU A 316 -1.98 -13.19 -21.15
N VAL A 317 -2.84 -14.20 -21.17
CA VAL A 317 -2.51 -15.61 -20.95
C VAL A 317 -2.80 -16.41 -22.22
N GLY A 318 -1.91 -17.33 -22.57
CA GLY A 318 -1.99 -18.11 -23.82
C GLY A 318 -3.02 -19.25 -23.80
N PHE A 319 -4.27 -18.98 -23.41
CA PHE A 319 -5.38 -19.94 -23.50
C PHE A 319 -6.06 -19.86 -24.86
N HIS A 320 -6.64 -20.98 -25.31
CA HIS A 320 -7.55 -20.99 -26.46
C HIS A 320 -8.85 -20.23 -26.15
N ASP A 321 -9.57 -19.77 -27.18
CA ASP A 321 -10.76 -18.94 -27.01
C ASP A 321 -11.83 -19.61 -26.18
N GLU A 322 -12.08 -20.89 -26.40
CA GLU A 322 -13.06 -21.66 -25.65
C GLU A 322 -12.71 -21.74 -24.16
N ALA A 323 -11.46 -22.08 -23.83
CA ALA A 323 -10.99 -22.15 -22.45
C ALA A 323 -11.03 -20.79 -21.75
N ALA A 324 -10.64 -19.74 -22.46
CA ALA A 324 -10.70 -18.36 -21.94
C ALA A 324 -12.15 -17.91 -21.67
N GLY A 325 -13.09 -18.27 -22.54
CA GLY A 325 -14.52 -18.02 -22.35
C GLY A 325 -15.07 -18.77 -21.14
N ILE A 326 -14.83 -20.07 -21.05
CA ILE A 326 -15.26 -20.92 -19.93
C ILE A 326 -14.75 -20.35 -18.59
N LEU A 327 -13.45 -20.06 -18.48
CA LEU A 327 -12.86 -19.54 -17.26
C LEU A 327 -13.41 -18.15 -16.88
N ALA A 328 -13.56 -17.26 -17.85
CA ALA A 328 -14.12 -15.93 -17.63
C ALA A 328 -15.57 -15.97 -17.16
N ASP A 329 -16.38 -16.83 -17.73
CA ASP A 329 -17.79 -16.97 -17.37
C ASP A 329 -17.96 -17.57 -15.98
N HIS A 330 -17.20 -18.63 -15.65
CA HIS A 330 -17.28 -19.25 -14.32
C HIS A 330 -16.83 -18.30 -13.21
N LEU A 331 -15.71 -17.59 -13.39
CA LEU A 331 -15.26 -16.58 -12.42
C LEU A 331 -16.29 -15.43 -12.30
N THR A 332 -16.88 -15.01 -13.42
CA THR A 332 -17.93 -13.97 -13.42
C THR A 332 -19.18 -14.43 -12.67
N TRP A 333 -19.63 -15.68 -12.87
CA TRP A 333 -20.78 -16.22 -12.16
C TRP A 333 -20.50 -16.41 -10.67
N ALA A 334 -19.33 -16.95 -10.29
CA ALA A 334 -18.94 -17.08 -8.91
C ALA A 334 -18.89 -15.73 -8.18
N ALA A 335 -18.33 -14.69 -8.83
CA ALA A 335 -18.31 -13.34 -8.28
C ALA A 335 -19.70 -12.69 -8.16
N ARG A 336 -20.61 -12.96 -9.11
CA ARG A 336 -22.01 -12.51 -9.02
C ARG A 336 -22.76 -13.16 -7.87
N LEU A 337 -22.58 -14.47 -7.67
CA LEU A 337 -23.17 -15.21 -6.55
C LEU A 337 -22.65 -14.67 -5.23
N LEU A 338 -21.33 -14.41 -5.13
CA LEU A 338 -20.74 -13.79 -3.94
C LEU A 338 -21.30 -12.38 -3.71
N GLY A 339 -21.42 -11.57 -4.74
CA GLY A 339 -22.04 -10.24 -4.66
C GLY A 339 -23.49 -10.31 -4.17
N LEU A 340 -24.27 -11.27 -4.70
CA LEU A 340 -25.64 -11.52 -4.26
C LEU A 340 -25.71 -11.93 -2.79
N ALA A 341 -24.80 -12.81 -2.35
CA ALA A 341 -24.69 -13.20 -0.94
C ALA A 341 -24.42 -11.99 -0.03
N VAL A 342 -23.56 -11.04 -0.49
CA VAL A 342 -23.30 -9.79 0.25
C VAL A 342 -24.57 -8.92 0.30
N VAL A 343 -25.31 -8.75 -0.81
CA VAL A 343 -26.59 -8.01 -0.81
C VAL A 343 -27.55 -8.60 0.20
N CYS A 344 -27.80 -9.93 0.14
CA CYS A 344 -28.70 -10.61 1.08
C CYS A 344 -28.26 -10.37 2.54
N ASN A 345 -26.97 -10.48 2.84
CA ASN A 345 -26.44 -10.22 4.16
C ASN A 345 -26.65 -8.77 4.64
N VAL A 346 -26.52 -7.79 3.74
CA VAL A 346 -26.75 -6.37 4.05
C VAL A 346 -28.23 -6.14 4.35
N VAL A 347 -29.13 -6.73 3.55
CA VAL A 347 -30.60 -6.65 3.78
C VAL A 347 -30.95 -7.29 5.12
N PHE A 348 -30.48 -8.52 5.39
CA PHE A 348 -30.76 -9.22 6.64
C PHE A 348 -30.27 -8.46 7.89
N ARG A 349 -29.18 -7.70 7.77
CA ARG A 349 -28.74 -6.84 8.87
C ARG A 349 -29.62 -5.60 9.03
N ALA A 350 -30.05 -5.01 7.92
CA ALA A 350 -30.89 -3.80 7.93
C ALA A 350 -32.27 -4.06 8.53
N THR A 351 -32.81 -5.27 8.35
CA THR A 351 -34.11 -5.71 8.83
C THR A 351 -34.06 -6.49 10.15
N ALA A 352 -32.87 -6.69 10.72
CA ALA A 352 -32.63 -7.51 11.91
C ALA A 352 -33.23 -8.95 11.77
N ALA A 353 -33.03 -9.55 10.60
CA ALA A 353 -33.59 -10.85 10.23
C ALA A 353 -33.31 -11.98 11.24
N PRO A 354 -34.21 -12.94 11.37
CA PRO A 354 -33.95 -14.20 12.08
C PRO A 354 -32.75 -14.94 11.49
N VAL A 355 -32.08 -15.75 12.31
CA VAL A 355 -30.84 -16.44 11.91
C VAL A 355 -31.08 -17.48 10.80
N ALA A 356 -32.22 -18.17 10.83
CA ALA A 356 -32.52 -19.29 9.93
C ALA A 356 -32.56 -18.91 8.44
N PRO A 357 -33.26 -17.85 7.98
CA PRO A 357 -33.23 -17.46 6.56
C PRO A 357 -31.86 -16.99 6.11
N ALA A 358 -31.11 -16.28 6.95
CA ALA A 358 -29.76 -15.85 6.63
C ALA A 358 -28.79 -17.03 6.45
N ALA A 359 -28.91 -18.05 7.32
CA ALA A 359 -28.16 -19.29 7.22
C ALA A 359 -28.54 -20.08 5.95
N ALA A 360 -29.83 -20.19 5.63
CA ALA A 360 -30.30 -20.90 4.43
C ALA A 360 -29.78 -20.23 3.13
N VAL A 361 -29.85 -18.92 3.02
CA VAL A 361 -29.30 -18.18 1.87
C VAL A 361 -27.78 -18.37 1.79
N SER A 362 -27.08 -18.29 2.89
CA SER A 362 -25.61 -18.51 2.94
C SER A 362 -25.23 -19.93 2.47
N ALA A 363 -25.99 -20.92 2.90
CA ALA A 363 -25.81 -22.32 2.47
C ALA A 363 -26.05 -22.51 0.97
N LEU A 364 -27.18 -21.98 0.46
CA LEU A 364 -27.51 -22.03 -0.96
C LEU A 364 -26.47 -21.33 -1.84
N MET A 365 -25.99 -20.14 -1.43
CA MET A 365 -24.96 -19.42 -2.17
C MET A 365 -23.64 -20.18 -2.18
N SER A 366 -23.23 -20.76 -1.04
CA SER A 366 -22.00 -21.56 -0.95
C SER A 366 -22.06 -22.80 -1.82
N LEU A 367 -23.21 -23.50 -1.80
CA LEU A 367 -23.45 -24.67 -2.65
C LEU A 367 -23.45 -24.27 -4.14
N SER A 368 -24.08 -23.15 -4.50
CA SER A 368 -24.10 -22.64 -5.88
C SER A 368 -22.69 -22.30 -6.37
N ILE A 369 -21.84 -21.70 -5.53
CA ILE A 369 -20.44 -21.42 -5.87
C ILE A 369 -19.66 -22.73 -6.04
N ALA A 370 -19.87 -23.72 -5.18
CA ALA A 370 -19.26 -25.04 -5.31
C ALA A 370 -19.75 -25.77 -6.58
N ALA A 371 -21.03 -25.63 -6.94
CA ALA A 371 -21.57 -26.16 -8.18
C ALA A 371 -20.96 -25.49 -9.44
N VAL A 372 -20.71 -24.18 -9.41
CA VAL A 372 -19.99 -23.47 -10.49
C VAL A 372 -18.58 -24.02 -10.63
N ALA A 373 -17.88 -24.30 -9.52
CA ALA A 373 -16.55 -24.92 -9.55
C ALA A 373 -16.59 -26.36 -10.10
N GLY A 374 -17.59 -27.16 -9.71
CA GLY A 374 -17.81 -28.51 -10.25
C GLY A 374 -18.12 -28.52 -11.75
N HIS A 375 -18.97 -27.59 -12.20
CA HIS A 375 -19.27 -27.40 -13.62
C HIS A 375 -18.04 -26.95 -14.42
N LEU A 376 -17.16 -26.15 -13.83
CA LEU A 376 -15.86 -25.79 -14.44
C LEU A 376 -14.99 -27.03 -14.65
N ILE A 377 -14.90 -27.93 -13.67
CA ILE A 377 -14.15 -29.19 -13.79
C ILE A 377 -14.73 -30.06 -14.91
N ALA A 378 -16.07 -30.18 -14.96
CA ALA A 378 -16.75 -31.01 -15.96
C ALA A 378 -16.61 -30.48 -17.40
N ARG A 379 -16.42 -29.16 -17.58
CA ARG A 379 -16.24 -28.51 -18.88
C ARG A 379 -14.81 -28.12 -19.19
N ALA A 380 -13.87 -28.46 -18.31
CA ALA A 380 -12.46 -28.16 -18.55
C ALA A 380 -12.00 -28.82 -19.85
N PRO A 381 -11.44 -28.06 -20.81
CA PRO A 381 -10.97 -28.60 -22.08
C PRO A 381 -9.80 -29.58 -21.85
N ASP A 382 -9.70 -30.58 -22.73
CA ASP A 382 -8.73 -31.67 -22.66
C ASP A 382 -7.29 -31.17 -22.48
N PRO A 383 -6.46 -31.78 -21.62
CA PRO A 383 -5.09 -31.33 -21.30
C PRO A 383 -4.14 -31.23 -22.51
N ARG A 384 -4.49 -31.85 -23.64
CA ARG A 384 -3.68 -31.84 -24.89
C ARG A 384 -3.57 -30.45 -25.55
N GLY A 385 -4.35 -29.46 -25.10
CA GLY A 385 -4.37 -28.08 -25.62
C GLY A 385 -3.47 -27.07 -24.89
N GLY A 386 -2.50 -27.49 -24.07
CA GLY A 386 -1.51 -26.60 -23.45
C GLY A 386 -1.99 -25.81 -22.22
N ALA A 387 -3.23 -26.00 -21.76
CA ALA A 387 -3.74 -25.34 -20.58
C ALA A 387 -3.29 -26.05 -19.29
N ARG A 388 -2.72 -25.32 -18.34
CA ARG A 388 -2.35 -25.84 -17.01
C ARG A 388 -3.55 -26.07 -16.07
N LEU A 389 -4.74 -26.35 -16.63
CA LEU A 389 -5.95 -26.66 -15.87
C LEU A 389 -5.84 -27.91 -14.97
N PRO A 390 -5.05 -28.98 -15.36
CA PRO A 390 -4.89 -30.13 -14.47
C PRO A 390 -4.32 -29.78 -13.10
N ALA A 391 -3.48 -28.75 -13.00
CA ALA A 391 -2.92 -28.30 -11.71
C ALA A 391 -3.97 -27.63 -10.79
N LEU A 392 -5.05 -27.09 -11.33
CA LEU A 392 -6.13 -26.46 -10.57
C LEU A 392 -7.19 -27.46 -10.12
N GLN A 393 -7.31 -28.61 -10.80
CA GLN A 393 -8.33 -29.61 -10.46
C GLN A 393 -8.28 -30.09 -9.00
N PRO A 394 -7.12 -30.45 -8.42
CA PRO A 394 -7.08 -30.88 -7.00
C PRO A 394 -7.50 -29.75 -6.05
N VAL A 395 -7.17 -28.51 -6.35
CA VAL A 395 -7.56 -27.35 -5.55
C VAL A 395 -9.08 -27.12 -5.61
N LEU A 396 -9.68 -27.25 -6.80
CA LEU A 396 -11.13 -27.15 -6.99
C LEU A 396 -11.87 -28.30 -6.28
N TRP A 397 -11.37 -29.53 -6.36
CA TRP A 397 -11.96 -30.66 -5.65
C TRP A 397 -11.86 -30.52 -4.13
N LEU A 398 -10.70 -30.07 -3.64
CA LEU A 398 -10.53 -29.80 -2.20
C LEU A 398 -11.48 -28.70 -1.72
N PHE A 399 -11.64 -27.63 -2.52
CA PHE A 399 -12.60 -26.58 -2.24
C PHE A 399 -14.04 -27.10 -2.17
N ILE A 400 -14.49 -27.86 -3.20
CA ILE A 400 -15.84 -28.43 -3.25
C ILE A 400 -16.06 -29.38 -2.05
N ALA A 401 -15.11 -30.29 -1.79
CA ALA A 401 -15.18 -31.21 -0.67
C ALA A 401 -15.29 -30.46 0.67
N THR A 402 -14.48 -29.43 0.88
CA THR A 402 -14.54 -28.63 2.11
C THR A 402 -15.89 -27.95 2.30
N VAL A 403 -16.44 -27.33 1.24
CA VAL A 403 -17.73 -26.65 1.31
C VAL A 403 -18.85 -27.67 1.58
N VAL A 404 -18.86 -28.80 0.86
CA VAL A 404 -19.91 -29.83 1.01
C VAL A 404 -19.85 -30.48 2.40
N VAL A 405 -18.66 -30.87 2.86
CA VAL A 405 -18.48 -31.46 4.19
C VAL A 405 -18.89 -30.48 5.28
N ALA A 406 -18.50 -29.19 5.18
CA ALA A 406 -18.91 -28.17 6.13
C ALA A 406 -20.44 -28.00 6.18
N LEU A 407 -21.11 -27.99 5.02
CA LEU A 407 -22.55 -27.86 4.93
C LEU A 407 -23.29 -29.09 5.50
N VAL A 408 -22.83 -30.29 5.19
CA VAL A 408 -23.41 -31.56 5.73
C VAL A 408 -23.20 -31.66 7.24
N ALA A 409 -22.03 -31.25 7.73
CA ALA A 409 -21.74 -31.23 9.15
C ALA A 409 -22.50 -30.12 9.93
N GLY A 410 -23.22 -29.23 9.22
CA GLY A 410 -23.99 -28.14 9.83
C GLY A 410 -23.17 -26.85 10.07
N TYR A 411 -21.92 -26.75 9.60
CA TYR A 411 -21.07 -25.56 9.72
C TYR A 411 -21.28 -24.58 8.56
N ILE A 412 -22.49 -24.03 8.46
CA ILE A 412 -22.90 -23.14 7.35
C ILE A 412 -22.00 -21.89 7.28
N GLY A 413 -21.63 -21.33 8.45
CA GLY A 413 -20.72 -20.18 8.52
C GLY A 413 -19.35 -20.47 7.91
N LEU A 414 -18.79 -21.65 8.17
CA LEU A 414 -17.52 -22.10 7.59
C LEU A 414 -17.61 -22.26 6.06
N ALA A 415 -18.67 -22.90 5.58
CA ALA A 415 -18.91 -23.09 4.15
C ALA A 415 -19.00 -21.74 3.39
N ALA A 416 -19.78 -20.81 3.92
CA ALA A 416 -19.93 -19.47 3.35
C ALA A 416 -18.60 -18.69 3.36
N PHE A 417 -17.84 -18.80 4.43
CA PHE A 417 -16.53 -18.19 4.55
C PHE A 417 -15.54 -18.75 3.52
N VAL A 418 -15.41 -20.07 3.43
CA VAL A 418 -14.52 -20.74 2.47
C VAL A 418 -14.91 -20.39 1.03
N ALA A 419 -16.21 -20.43 0.69
CA ALA A 419 -16.70 -20.08 -0.64
C ALA A 419 -16.37 -18.61 -1.00
N GLY A 420 -16.63 -17.69 -0.10
CA GLY A 420 -16.35 -16.27 -0.31
C GLY A 420 -14.84 -16.00 -0.47
N ARG A 421 -14.00 -16.60 0.38
CA ARG A 421 -12.54 -16.45 0.31
C ARG A 421 -11.94 -17.04 -0.95
N PHE A 422 -12.44 -18.19 -1.39
CA PHE A 422 -11.96 -18.83 -2.61
C PHE A 422 -12.21 -17.95 -3.84
N VAL A 423 -13.43 -17.42 -4.00
CA VAL A 423 -13.76 -16.51 -5.11
C VAL A 423 -12.94 -15.21 -5.05
N ALA A 424 -12.82 -14.62 -3.85
CA ALA A 424 -12.05 -13.39 -3.66
C ALA A 424 -10.55 -13.61 -3.96
N ALA A 425 -9.96 -14.70 -3.47
CA ALA A 425 -8.57 -15.05 -3.74
C ALA A 425 -8.31 -15.28 -5.23
N LEU A 426 -9.21 -16.00 -5.92
CA LEU A 426 -9.09 -16.24 -7.36
C LEU A 426 -9.16 -14.93 -8.16
N ALA A 427 -10.10 -14.06 -7.83
CA ALA A 427 -10.22 -12.75 -8.47
C ALA A 427 -9.00 -11.86 -8.19
N LEU A 428 -8.47 -11.90 -6.96
CA LEU A 428 -7.26 -11.17 -6.59
C LEU A 428 -6.03 -11.68 -7.34
N VAL A 429 -5.84 -12.99 -7.46
CA VAL A 429 -4.75 -13.59 -8.24
C VAL A 429 -4.81 -13.15 -9.71
N CYS A 430 -6.01 -13.16 -10.31
CA CYS A 430 -6.20 -12.66 -11.67
C CYS A 430 -5.85 -11.17 -11.81
N ALA A 431 -6.32 -10.35 -10.88
CA ALA A 431 -6.02 -8.91 -10.86
C ALA A 431 -4.52 -8.64 -10.63
N LEU A 432 -3.91 -9.37 -9.70
CA LEU A 432 -2.48 -9.30 -9.42
C LEU A 432 -1.64 -9.64 -10.66
N TYR A 433 -2.01 -10.69 -11.38
CA TYR A 433 -1.34 -11.06 -12.63
C TYR A 433 -1.40 -9.93 -13.67
N VAL A 434 -2.56 -9.26 -13.81
CA VAL A 434 -2.73 -8.10 -14.70
C VAL A 434 -1.80 -6.95 -14.29
N VAL A 435 -1.75 -6.63 -13.00
CA VAL A 435 -0.90 -5.54 -12.47
C VAL A 435 0.58 -5.86 -12.63
N LEU A 436 1.00 -7.09 -12.33
CA LEU A 436 2.37 -7.54 -12.50
C LEU A 436 2.81 -7.53 -13.96
N THR A 437 1.93 -7.98 -14.87
CA THR A 437 2.21 -7.97 -16.31
C THR A 437 2.31 -6.54 -16.84
N PHE A 438 1.48 -5.62 -16.34
CA PHE A 438 1.55 -4.21 -16.70
C PHE A 438 2.85 -3.56 -16.21
N ALA A 439 3.22 -3.78 -14.93
CA ALA A 439 4.46 -3.25 -14.37
C ALA A 439 5.69 -3.77 -15.12
N ASP A 440 5.70 -5.07 -15.43
CA ASP A 440 6.77 -5.70 -16.20
C ASP A 440 6.89 -5.09 -17.61
N ALA A 441 5.79 -5.05 -18.36
CA ALA A 441 5.78 -4.51 -19.71
C ALA A 441 6.14 -3.01 -19.77
N LEU A 442 5.69 -2.23 -18.76
CA LEU A 442 6.06 -0.82 -18.63
C LEU A 442 7.57 -0.64 -18.46
N LEU A 443 8.18 -1.45 -17.60
CA LEU A 443 9.59 -1.30 -17.24
C LEU A 443 10.55 -1.96 -18.24
N THR A 444 10.12 -3.03 -18.90
CA THR A 444 10.98 -3.78 -19.85
C THR A 444 10.78 -3.35 -21.31
N GLU A 445 9.58 -2.96 -21.74
CA GLU A 445 9.32 -2.57 -23.13
C GLU A 445 9.41 -1.06 -23.36
N GLU A 446 8.80 -0.25 -22.48
CA GLU A 446 8.77 1.23 -22.68
C GLU A 446 10.08 1.92 -22.29
N LEU A 447 10.89 1.30 -21.40
CA LEU A 447 12.19 1.84 -20.98
C LEU A 447 13.36 1.29 -21.81
N THR A 448 13.13 0.45 -22.83
CA THR A 448 14.20 -0.05 -23.70
C THR A 448 14.78 1.05 -24.61
N GLY A 449 16.04 0.87 -25.04
CA GLY A 449 16.76 1.82 -25.92
C GLY A 449 16.08 2.13 -27.24
N ASP A 450 15.21 1.23 -27.73
CA ASP A 450 14.51 1.36 -29.01
C ASP A 450 13.26 2.22 -28.95
N THR A 451 12.72 2.46 -27.76
CA THR A 451 11.54 3.34 -27.57
C THR A 451 11.92 4.81 -27.56
N ARG A 452 10.93 5.69 -27.78
CA ARG A 452 11.14 7.15 -27.67
C ARG A 452 11.52 7.56 -26.25
N ALA A 453 10.89 6.94 -25.24
CA ALA A 453 11.18 7.20 -23.84
C ALA A 453 12.59 6.70 -23.49
N GLY A 454 12.96 5.49 -23.88
CA GLY A 454 14.29 4.94 -23.66
C GLY A 454 15.39 5.76 -24.34
N ARG A 455 15.18 6.21 -25.60
CA ARG A 455 16.13 7.11 -26.28
C ARG A 455 16.25 8.47 -25.61
N ALA A 456 15.15 9.04 -25.12
CA ALA A 456 15.18 10.30 -24.38
C ALA A 456 15.96 10.16 -23.06
N ILE A 457 15.75 9.05 -22.34
CA ILE A 457 16.46 8.75 -21.09
C ILE A 457 17.95 8.47 -21.38
N SER A 458 18.27 7.65 -22.38
CA SER A 458 19.65 7.39 -22.75
C SER A 458 20.40 8.64 -23.23
N ALA A 459 19.72 9.52 -23.97
CA ALA A 459 20.29 10.80 -24.41
C ALA A 459 20.46 11.79 -23.25
N ALA A 460 19.49 11.87 -22.34
CA ALA A 460 19.56 12.78 -21.19
C ALA A 460 20.58 12.35 -20.15
N PHE A 461 20.63 11.04 -19.84
CA PHE A 461 21.41 10.49 -18.72
C PHE A 461 22.62 9.68 -19.14
N GLY A 462 22.80 9.42 -20.43
CA GLY A 462 23.97 8.73 -20.96
C GLY A 462 24.11 7.27 -20.63
N VAL A 463 23.03 6.66 -20.29
CA VAL A 463 23.00 5.24 -20.03
C VAL A 463 23.08 4.49 -21.37
N SER A 464 23.99 3.52 -21.49
CA SER A 464 24.03 2.67 -22.67
C SER A 464 22.72 1.90 -22.84
N PRO A 465 22.28 1.57 -24.06
CA PRO A 465 21.06 0.78 -24.28
C PRO A 465 21.02 -0.51 -23.47
N ARG A 466 22.14 -1.24 -23.38
CA ARG A 466 22.26 -2.44 -22.54
C ARG A 466 22.14 -2.14 -21.05
N GLY A 467 22.69 -1.03 -20.57
CA GLY A 467 22.55 -0.60 -19.18
C GLY A 467 21.12 -0.24 -18.84
N LEU A 468 20.38 0.34 -19.80
CA LEU A 468 18.97 0.68 -19.63
C LEU A 468 18.10 -0.59 -19.57
N GLU A 469 18.34 -1.59 -20.41
CA GLU A 469 17.66 -2.87 -20.39
C GLU A 469 17.91 -3.63 -19.08
N LEU A 470 19.16 -3.68 -18.61
CA LEU A 470 19.50 -4.30 -17.34
C LEU A 470 18.83 -3.59 -16.17
N SER A 471 18.83 -2.25 -16.16
CA SER A 471 18.15 -1.47 -15.12
C SER A 471 16.64 -1.68 -15.16
N GLY A 472 16.03 -1.77 -16.34
CA GLY A 472 14.61 -2.07 -16.52
C GLY A 472 14.22 -3.45 -15.97
N THR A 473 15.03 -4.47 -16.22
CA THR A 473 14.79 -5.83 -15.72
C THR A 473 14.96 -5.94 -14.20
N LEU A 474 16.00 -5.31 -13.64
CA LEU A 474 16.22 -5.28 -12.18
C LEU A 474 15.10 -4.51 -11.47
N LEU A 475 14.69 -3.39 -12.05
CA LEU A 475 13.59 -2.60 -11.54
C LEU A 475 12.25 -3.37 -11.59
N SER A 476 11.99 -4.06 -12.71
CA SER A 476 10.82 -4.93 -12.83
C SER A 476 10.81 -6.03 -11.76
N ALA A 477 11.94 -6.68 -11.50
CA ALA A 477 12.06 -7.68 -10.45
C ALA A 477 11.78 -7.09 -9.06
N ALA A 478 12.35 -5.92 -8.74
CA ALA A 478 12.11 -5.23 -7.47
C ALA A 478 10.64 -4.83 -7.29
N VAL A 479 10.03 -4.25 -8.33
CA VAL A 479 8.60 -3.86 -8.33
C VAL A 479 7.69 -5.09 -8.21
N ARG A 480 8.01 -6.22 -8.85
CA ARG A 480 7.28 -7.48 -8.67
C ARG A 480 7.31 -7.96 -7.23
N ILE A 481 8.50 -8.03 -6.64
CA ILE A 481 8.67 -8.45 -5.24
C ILE A 481 7.83 -7.55 -4.34
N LEU A 482 7.88 -6.25 -4.56
CA LEU A 482 7.13 -5.26 -3.81
C LEU A 482 5.61 -5.47 -3.94
N ILE A 483 5.10 -5.62 -5.17
CA ILE A 483 3.67 -5.86 -5.41
C ILE A 483 3.21 -7.16 -4.74
N VAL A 484 4.00 -8.23 -4.84
CA VAL A 484 3.69 -9.52 -4.19
C VAL A 484 3.74 -9.40 -2.67
N LEU A 485 4.73 -8.69 -2.13
CA LEU A 485 4.86 -8.45 -0.68
C LEU A 485 3.65 -7.70 -0.12
N VAL A 486 3.06 -6.78 -0.89
CA VAL A 486 1.83 -6.06 -0.51
C VAL A 486 0.59 -6.92 -0.71
N ALA A 487 0.53 -7.66 -1.82
CA ALA A 487 -0.63 -8.47 -2.16
C ALA A 487 -0.78 -9.70 -1.25
N LEU A 488 0.32 -10.32 -0.82
CA LEU A 488 0.28 -11.51 0.01
C LEU A 488 -0.40 -11.27 1.37
N PRO A 489 -0.06 -10.23 2.14
CA PRO A 489 -0.78 -9.90 3.35
C PRO A 489 -2.25 -9.52 3.12
N THR A 490 -2.58 -8.85 2.01
CA THR A 490 -3.98 -8.52 1.70
C THR A 490 -4.79 -9.78 1.36
N ALA A 491 -4.16 -10.79 0.74
CA ALA A 491 -4.77 -12.09 0.49
C ALA A 491 -4.93 -12.93 1.75
N LEU A 492 -3.92 -12.90 2.63
CA LEU A 492 -3.87 -13.63 3.91
C LEU A 492 -4.44 -12.82 5.08
N GLY A 493 -4.66 -11.53 4.88
CA GLY A 493 -5.02 -10.55 5.91
C GLY A 493 -6.28 -10.86 6.68
N PRO A 494 -6.64 -10.04 7.69
CA PRO A 494 -7.63 -10.40 8.70
C PRO A 494 -8.91 -10.92 8.08
N TRP A 495 -9.37 -12.02 8.59
CA TRP A 495 -10.45 -12.88 8.12
C TRP A 495 -11.83 -12.20 8.18
N SER A 496 -11.85 -10.87 8.37
CA SER A 496 -13.05 -10.05 8.34
C SER A 496 -13.40 -9.64 6.90
N LEU A 497 -14.65 -9.78 6.54
CA LEU A 497 -15.19 -9.51 5.20
C LEU A 497 -15.39 -8.00 4.91
N PHE A 498 -14.85 -7.09 5.75
CA PHE A 498 -15.15 -5.66 5.65
C PHE A 498 -14.00 -4.87 5.02
N ALA A 499 -14.37 -3.98 4.09
CA ALA A 499 -13.45 -3.08 3.38
C ALA A 499 -12.64 -2.16 4.33
N THR A 500 -13.16 -1.85 5.50
CA THR A 500 -12.48 -1.05 6.54
C THR A 500 -11.22 -1.74 7.04
N ASP A 501 -11.28 -3.05 7.31
CA ASP A 501 -10.12 -3.80 7.80
C ASP A 501 -9.03 -3.97 6.74
N ALA A 502 -9.43 -4.07 5.46
CA ALA A 502 -8.47 -4.10 4.35
C ALA A 502 -7.76 -2.75 4.18
N LEU A 503 -8.48 -1.64 4.33
CA LEU A 503 -7.89 -0.29 4.28
C LEU A 503 -6.97 -0.04 5.47
N ASP A 504 -7.36 -0.45 6.67
CA ASP A 504 -6.52 -0.30 7.87
C ASP A 504 -5.31 -1.22 7.81
N PHE A 505 -5.45 -2.42 7.24
CA PHE A 505 -4.32 -3.30 6.97
C PHE A 505 -3.37 -2.71 5.93
N ILE A 506 -3.88 -2.15 4.82
CA ILE A 506 -3.07 -1.44 3.82
C ILE A 506 -2.37 -0.23 4.48
N ARG A 507 -3.05 0.52 5.33
CA ARG A 507 -2.45 1.61 6.11
C ARG A 507 -1.38 1.11 7.07
N GLN A 508 -1.59 -0.01 7.77
CA GLN A 508 -0.58 -0.61 8.65
C GLN A 508 0.65 -1.09 7.89
N VAL A 509 0.46 -1.74 6.73
CA VAL A 509 1.57 -2.14 5.85
C VAL A 509 2.29 -0.92 5.27
N ALA A 510 1.53 0.14 4.94
CA ALA A 510 2.10 1.40 4.47
C ALA A 510 2.83 2.17 5.59
N ALA A 511 2.35 2.10 6.83
CA ALA A 511 2.99 2.69 8.01
C ALA A 511 4.28 1.98 8.43
N GLY A 512 4.46 0.70 8.05
CA GLY A 512 5.71 -0.05 8.18
C GLY A 512 5.82 -0.95 9.40
N VAL A 513 6.70 -1.94 9.25
CA VAL A 513 7.07 -2.89 10.32
C VAL A 513 8.43 -2.48 10.88
N ARG A 514 8.54 -2.33 12.19
CA ARG A 514 9.84 -2.10 12.84
C ARG A 514 10.59 -3.42 13.00
N ILE A 515 11.76 -3.49 12.35
CA ILE A 515 12.71 -4.60 12.50
C ILE A 515 14.04 -3.99 12.98
N ALA A 516 14.52 -4.41 14.13
CA ALA A 516 15.79 -3.94 14.71
C ALA A 516 15.95 -2.40 14.80
N GLY A 517 14.86 -1.69 15.13
CA GLY A 517 14.88 -0.22 15.26
C GLY A 517 14.65 0.56 13.97
N ILE A 518 14.62 -0.12 12.80
CA ILE A 518 14.38 0.50 11.50
C ILE A 518 12.91 0.30 11.12
N THR A 519 12.18 1.37 10.83
CA THR A 519 10.81 1.30 10.32
C THR A 519 10.81 1.06 8.82
N ILE A 520 10.69 -0.19 8.41
CA ILE A 520 10.56 -0.53 6.99
C ILE A 520 9.09 -0.37 6.59
N SER A 521 8.75 0.77 6.03
CA SER A 521 7.42 1.01 5.42
C SER A 521 7.51 0.83 3.91
N LEU A 522 6.39 0.45 3.29
CA LEU A 522 6.30 0.41 1.83
C LEU A 522 6.60 1.77 1.21
N GLY A 523 6.13 2.86 1.85
CA GLY A 523 6.42 4.22 1.46
C GLY A 523 7.92 4.54 1.54
N ALA A 524 8.59 4.12 2.63
CA ALA A 524 10.03 4.29 2.79
C ALA A 524 10.83 3.54 1.72
N ILE A 525 10.45 2.31 1.38
CA ILE A 525 11.09 1.54 0.29
C ILE A 525 10.92 2.25 -1.06
N LEU A 526 9.69 2.69 -1.37
CA LEU A 526 9.42 3.40 -2.62
C LEU A 526 10.16 4.74 -2.69
N THR A 527 10.16 5.52 -1.62
CA THR A 527 10.88 6.79 -1.57
C THR A 527 12.39 6.59 -1.63
N ALA A 528 12.96 5.62 -0.90
CA ALA A 528 14.37 5.25 -0.99
C ALA A 528 14.76 4.83 -2.40
N PHE A 529 13.91 4.04 -3.06
CA PHE A 529 14.12 3.63 -4.44
C PHE A 529 14.08 4.81 -5.41
N VAL A 530 13.09 5.72 -5.28
CA VAL A 530 13.01 6.95 -6.08
C VAL A 530 14.26 7.81 -5.87
N TRP A 531 14.68 8.02 -4.63
CA TRP A 531 15.89 8.77 -4.31
C TRP A 531 17.15 8.13 -4.88
N LEU A 532 17.26 6.80 -4.85
CA LEU A 532 18.38 6.07 -5.46
C LEU A 532 18.40 6.27 -6.98
N VAL A 533 17.27 6.09 -7.65
CA VAL A 533 17.16 6.27 -9.11
C VAL A 533 17.48 7.72 -9.50
N VAL A 534 16.85 8.70 -8.84
CA VAL A 534 17.11 10.13 -9.10
C VAL A 534 18.59 10.47 -8.82
N GLY A 535 19.14 9.98 -7.72
CA GLY A 535 20.54 10.19 -7.36
C GLY A 535 21.51 9.59 -8.38
N VAL A 536 21.27 8.36 -8.84
CA VAL A 536 22.07 7.76 -9.93
C VAL A 536 21.97 8.56 -11.23
N LEU A 537 20.77 9.01 -11.58
CA LEU A 537 20.56 9.83 -12.76
C LEU A 537 21.30 11.19 -12.67
N VAL A 538 21.23 11.85 -11.51
CA VAL A 538 21.95 13.10 -11.24
C VAL A 538 23.45 12.88 -11.27
N ALA A 539 23.96 11.81 -10.63
CA ALA A 539 25.38 11.48 -10.64
C ALA A 539 25.90 11.26 -12.07
N ARG A 540 25.16 10.50 -12.88
CA ARG A 540 25.49 10.28 -14.30
C ARG A 540 25.41 11.55 -15.15
N ALA A 541 24.39 12.37 -14.94
CA ALA A 541 24.25 13.65 -15.64
C ALA A 541 25.38 14.62 -15.28
N ALA A 542 25.74 14.71 -13.99
CA ALA A 542 26.85 15.53 -13.51
C ALA A 542 28.20 15.05 -14.07
N GLN A 543 28.46 13.75 -14.04
CA GLN A 543 29.68 13.16 -14.61
C GLN A 543 29.81 13.51 -16.10
N ARG A 544 28.74 13.32 -16.89
CA ARG A 544 28.73 13.68 -18.31
C ARG A 544 28.90 15.15 -18.57
N TRP A 545 28.21 15.98 -17.82
CA TRP A 545 28.34 17.44 -17.95
C TRP A 545 29.77 17.86 -17.69
N LEU A 546 30.41 17.26 -16.71
CA LEU A 546 31.83 17.46 -16.41
C LEU A 546 32.71 17.04 -17.58
N GLU A 547 32.55 15.80 -18.08
CA GLU A 547 33.32 15.24 -19.21
C GLU A 547 33.16 16.01 -20.50
N THR A 548 31.93 16.49 -20.81
CA THR A 548 31.63 17.07 -22.14
C THR A 548 31.73 18.60 -22.18
N ARG A 549 31.52 19.29 -21.06
CA ARG A 549 31.49 20.77 -21.05
C ARG A 549 32.55 21.45 -20.22
N VAL A 550 32.93 20.88 -19.08
CA VAL A 550 33.84 21.52 -18.12
C VAL A 550 35.27 21.11 -18.42
N MET A 551 35.55 19.81 -18.40
CA MET A 551 36.91 19.27 -18.53
C MET A 551 37.61 19.65 -19.85
N PRO A 552 36.97 19.66 -21.04
CA PRO A 552 37.63 20.08 -22.29
C PRO A 552 38.10 21.53 -22.28
N ARG A 553 37.55 22.39 -21.40
CA ARG A 553 37.94 23.78 -21.29
C ARG A 553 39.14 24.04 -20.34
N THR A 554 39.52 23.03 -19.55
CA THR A 554 40.58 23.18 -18.55
C THR A 554 42.00 22.95 -19.10
N GLY A 555 42.15 22.40 -20.31
CA GLY A 555 43.45 22.10 -20.90
C GLY A 555 44.25 21.00 -20.19
N ILE A 556 43.59 20.26 -19.27
CA ILE A 556 44.19 19.12 -18.54
C ILE A 556 44.29 17.91 -19.47
N ASP A 557 45.26 17.03 -19.21
CA ASP A 557 45.43 15.78 -19.95
C ASP A 557 44.13 14.93 -19.95
N PRO A 558 43.72 14.39 -21.13
CA PRO A 558 42.48 13.60 -21.25
C PRO A 558 42.37 12.43 -20.28
N SER A 559 43.47 11.80 -19.90
CA SER A 559 43.47 10.69 -18.94
C SER A 559 43.10 11.15 -17.52
N LEU A 560 43.60 12.31 -17.13
CA LEU A 560 43.26 12.95 -15.84
C LEU A 560 41.84 13.47 -15.82
N GLN A 561 41.33 14.00 -16.96
CA GLN A 561 39.94 14.43 -17.09
C GLN A 561 38.96 13.28 -16.82
N GLN A 562 39.21 12.12 -17.42
CA GLN A 562 38.37 10.92 -17.26
C GLN A 562 38.43 10.41 -15.82
N SER A 563 39.60 10.38 -15.21
CA SER A 563 39.79 9.94 -13.83
C SER A 563 39.07 10.86 -12.83
N ALA A 564 39.17 12.18 -13.00
CA ALA A 564 38.49 13.15 -12.16
C ALA A 564 36.95 13.06 -12.29
N ALA A 565 36.43 12.96 -13.51
CA ALA A 565 34.99 12.82 -13.74
C ALA A 565 34.44 11.51 -13.15
N THR A 566 35.22 10.42 -13.23
CA THR A 566 34.87 9.14 -12.63
C THR A 566 34.82 9.22 -11.11
N LEU A 567 35.81 9.81 -10.46
CA LEU A 567 35.84 9.99 -9.01
C LEU A 567 34.63 10.81 -8.51
N ILE A 568 34.31 11.89 -9.19
CA ILE A 568 33.12 12.71 -8.87
C ILE A 568 31.85 11.88 -9.05
N GLY A 569 31.75 11.09 -10.11
CA GLY A 569 30.62 10.17 -10.34
C GLY A 569 30.45 9.17 -9.20
N TRP A 570 31.52 8.55 -8.71
CA TRP A 570 31.49 7.63 -7.57
C TRP A 570 31.10 8.33 -6.25
N THR A 571 31.61 9.52 -6.03
CA THR A 571 31.25 10.32 -4.84
C THR A 571 29.76 10.67 -4.82
N LEU A 572 29.23 11.15 -5.96
CA LEU A 572 27.79 11.44 -6.08
C LEU A 572 26.93 10.20 -5.93
N LEU A 573 27.38 9.04 -6.44
CA LEU A 573 26.70 7.76 -6.24
C LEU A 573 26.68 7.36 -4.76
N ALA A 574 27.79 7.53 -4.04
CA ALA A 574 27.84 7.25 -2.60
C ALA A 574 26.87 8.15 -1.82
N VAL A 575 26.77 9.43 -2.17
CA VAL A 575 25.78 10.35 -1.60
C VAL A 575 24.36 9.90 -1.92
N ALA A 576 24.08 9.47 -3.16
CA ALA A 576 22.77 8.95 -3.56
C ALA A 576 22.36 7.72 -2.76
N ILE A 577 23.31 6.79 -2.52
CA ILE A 577 23.09 5.60 -1.67
C ILE A 577 22.81 6.02 -0.22
N ALA A 578 23.58 6.96 0.32
CA ALA A 578 23.38 7.46 1.68
C ALA A 578 21.99 8.10 1.86
N LEU A 579 21.56 8.91 0.89
CA LEU A 579 20.21 9.51 0.89
C LEU A 579 19.11 8.44 0.80
N ALA A 580 19.29 7.42 -0.03
CA ALA A 580 18.35 6.31 -0.13
C ALA A 580 18.26 5.51 1.18
N LEU A 581 19.38 5.25 1.85
CA LEU A 581 19.44 4.59 3.16
C LEU A 581 18.77 5.43 4.26
N ALA A 582 18.94 6.75 4.22
CA ALA A 582 18.27 7.66 5.15
C ALA A 582 16.73 7.60 5.01
N GLN A 583 16.19 7.42 3.77
CA GLN A 583 14.75 7.22 3.55
C GLN A 583 14.24 5.88 4.11
N LEU A 584 15.10 4.88 4.24
CA LEU A 584 14.77 3.60 4.91
C LEU A 584 14.77 3.69 6.43
N GLY A 585 15.08 4.87 6.99
CA GLY A 585 15.12 5.09 8.45
C GLY A 585 16.46 4.78 9.09
N ILE A 586 17.53 4.63 8.30
CA ILE A 586 18.88 4.52 8.82
C ILE A 586 19.33 5.91 9.28
N GLU A 587 19.67 6.04 10.55
CA GLU A 587 20.11 7.32 11.13
C GLU A 587 21.39 7.83 10.47
N GLY A 588 21.45 9.14 10.19
CA GLY A 588 22.63 9.78 9.61
C GLY A 588 23.90 9.53 10.42
N ARG A 589 23.79 9.33 11.74
CA ARG A 589 24.89 8.95 12.63
C ARG A 589 25.50 7.59 12.26
N GLN A 590 24.69 6.60 11.90
CA GLN A 590 25.17 5.27 11.49
C GLN A 590 25.89 5.35 10.14
N ILE A 591 25.32 6.13 9.20
CA ILE A 591 25.94 6.38 7.90
C ILE A 591 27.28 7.10 8.08
N ALA A 592 27.35 8.12 8.97
CA ALA A 592 28.58 8.86 9.26
C ALA A 592 29.64 7.97 9.91
N LEU A 593 29.26 7.02 10.77
CA LEU A 593 30.20 6.07 11.40
C LEU A 593 30.86 5.17 10.33
N VAL A 594 30.06 4.62 9.41
CA VAL A 594 30.56 3.77 8.32
C VAL A 594 31.44 4.58 7.37
N ALA A 595 31.00 5.80 7.00
CA ALA A 595 31.79 6.70 6.16
C ALA A 595 33.11 7.09 6.81
N GLY A 596 33.11 7.34 8.13
CA GLY A 596 34.31 7.62 8.91
C GLY A 596 35.32 6.46 8.90
N ALA A 597 34.84 5.23 9.15
CA ALA A 597 35.68 4.03 9.11
C ALA A 597 36.29 3.79 7.71
N LEU A 598 35.46 3.98 6.66
CA LEU A 598 35.89 3.87 5.27
C LEU A 598 36.94 4.95 4.92
N SER A 599 36.73 6.19 5.37
CA SER A 599 37.66 7.32 5.15
C SER A 599 39.04 7.05 5.77
N VAL A 600 39.05 6.48 6.98
CA VAL A 600 40.31 6.06 7.64
C VAL A 600 41.03 4.97 6.80
N GLY A 601 40.29 3.96 6.33
CA GLY A 601 40.87 2.91 5.48
C GLY A 601 41.42 3.45 4.16
N ILE A 602 40.67 4.35 3.49
CA ILE A 602 41.13 5.03 2.27
C ILE A 602 42.35 5.91 2.57
N GLY A 603 42.38 6.62 3.73
CA GLY A 603 43.50 7.44 4.18
C GLY A 603 44.79 6.61 4.31
N PHE A 604 44.75 5.46 4.96
CA PHE A 604 45.90 4.54 5.05
C PHE A 604 46.31 4.01 3.66
N GLY A 605 45.37 3.69 2.79
CA GLY A 605 45.66 3.25 1.41
C GLY A 605 46.33 4.32 0.55
N LEU A 606 46.01 5.60 0.78
CA LEU A 606 46.58 6.76 0.05
C LEU A 606 47.83 7.33 0.70
N GLN A 607 48.23 6.87 1.89
CA GLN A 607 49.38 7.39 2.63
C GLN A 607 50.67 7.47 1.80
N PRO A 608 51.05 6.44 0.99
CA PRO A 608 52.28 6.54 0.20
C PRO A 608 52.17 7.60 -0.90
N VAL A 609 50.98 7.77 -1.50
CA VAL A 609 50.75 8.76 -2.56
C VAL A 609 50.87 10.17 -2.00
N VAL A 610 50.22 10.40 -0.86
CA VAL A 610 50.30 11.72 -0.16
C VAL A 610 51.73 12.01 0.28
N SER A 611 52.44 11.03 0.86
CA SER A 611 53.83 11.17 1.25
C SER A 611 54.73 11.56 0.07
N ASN A 612 54.62 10.85 -1.03
CA ASN A 612 55.40 11.14 -2.25
C ASN A 612 55.06 12.53 -2.82
N PHE A 613 53.79 12.93 -2.81
CA PHE A 613 53.33 14.24 -3.27
C PHE A 613 53.90 15.37 -2.38
N VAL A 614 53.77 15.22 -1.08
CA VAL A 614 54.33 16.21 -0.10
C VAL A 614 55.83 16.31 -0.23
N SER A 615 56.55 15.18 -0.31
CA SER A 615 57.99 15.18 -0.54
C SER A 615 58.37 15.86 -1.85
N GLY A 616 57.61 15.63 -2.92
CA GLY A 616 57.80 16.32 -4.21
C GLY A 616 57.60 17.85 -4.12
N ILE A 617 56.58 18.30 -3.38
CA ILE A 617 56.35 19.74 -3.16
C ILE A 617 57.49 20.34 -2.35
N ILE A 618 57.97 19.66 -1.29
CA ILE A 618 59.11 20.12 -0.47
C ILE A 618 60.35 20.25 -1.32
N LEU A 619 60.66 19.27 -2.16
CA LEU A 619 61.79 19.32 -3.09
C LEU A 619 61.70 20.50 -4.08
N LEU A 620 60.49 20.80 -4.57
CA LEU A 620 60.26 21.92 -5.48
C LEU A 620 60.37 23.28 -4.78
N ALA A 621 59.96 23.38 -3.52
CA ALA A 621 60.02 24.60 -2.71
C ALA A 621 61.41 24.89 -2.18
N GLU A 622 62.08 23.93 -1.61
CA GLU A 622 63.38 24.09 -0.97
C GLU A 622 64.56 24.04 -1.96
N ARG A 623 64.36 23.40 -3.12
CA ARG A 623 65.37 23.24 -4.17
C ARG A 623 66.75 22.86 -3.62
N PRO A 624 66.85 21.74 -2.86
CA PRO A 624 68.07 21.34 -2.20
C PRO A 624 69.22 21.01 -3.14
N ILE A 625 68.91 20.79 -4.44
CA ILE A 625 69.88 20.51 -5.50
C ILE A 625 69.59 21.50 -6.65
N ARG A 626 70.62 22.14 -7.18
CA ARG A 626 70.55 23.09 -8.32
C ARG A 626 71.33 22.54 -9.49
N VAL A 627 71.04 23.01 -10.68
CA VAL A 627 71.81 22.68 -11.88
C VAL A 627 73.24 23.22 -11.70
N GLY A 628 74.21 22.29 -11.70
CA GLY A 628 75.61 22.58 -11.43
C GLY A 628 76.13 22.00 -10.12
N ASP A 629 75.26 21.50 -9.24
CA ASP A 629 75.69 20.89 -7.95
C ASP A 629 76.21 19.48 -8.18
N TRP A 630 77.28 19.15 -7.47
CA TRP A 630 77.84 17.77 -7.45
C TRP A 630 77.02 16.93 -6.49
N VAL A 631 76.41 15.84 -6.99
CA VAL A 631 75.61 14.94 -6.18
C VAL A 631 76.18 13.54 -6.22
N VAL A 632 76.29 12.91 -5.05
CA VAL A 632 76.65 11.49 -4.92
C VAL A 632 75.35 10.70 -4.78
N VAL A 633 75.02 9.92 -5.78
CA VAL A 633 73.90 8.96 -5.72
C VAL A 633 74.48 7.65 -5.20
N LYS A 634 73.94 7.17 -4.07
CA LYS A 634 74.34 5.88 -3.49
C LYS A 634 74.05 4.79 -4.53
N SER A 635 75.07 4.22 -5.14
CA SER A 635 74.92 3.04 -5.95
C SER A 635 74.61 1.86 -5.06
N GLU A 636 73.45 1.25 -5.21
CA GLU A 636 73.20 -0.09 -4.67
C GLU A 636 74.01 -1.06 -5.57
N GLU A 637 74.88 -1.90 -4.94
CA GLU A 637 75.47 -3.08 -5.53
C GLU A 637 74.39 -4.17 -5.67
#